data_14d31dfeebf853d09fba306ee03c307d
#
_entry.id   14d31dfeebf853d09fba306ee03c307d
#
_cell.length_a   1.000
_cell.length_b   1.000
_cell.length_c   1.000
_cell.angle_alpha   90.00
_cell.angle_beta   90.00
_cell.angle_gamma   90.00
#
_symmetry.space_group_name_H-M   'P 1'
#
loop_
_entity.id
_entity.type
_entity.pdbx_description
1 polymer ?
#
loop_
_entity_poly.entity_id
_entity_poly.type
_entity_poly.pdbx_seq_one_letter_code
_entity_poly.pdbx_strand_id
1 'polypeptide(L)'
;MNAIRPFILTLVLAPALAFGQSDCGNAPVIGLGTHVSPALDGTPSVTQCIGGQSGSAARWYQFTATSSISVTVSSYVEGTPTVDTRLNVFAGTCGSLACIGGDDDTGPGYTSIYSFNAVAGTTYLFVWDSFWTANGFTFTVLETVIPPPPGNMVLFTSTTIPGASGIQGAVDMNDDGKDDAVMPGSASFNVAYQGNGGAYNVVNYPTTNADNTASWSFAVGDWDSNGHRDLLYGGGSGATFMSANSDGSAYTEFSPPQYIFSQRTNFVDLNNDGHLDAFVCHDVDANVSFMNNGAGSLTHTQGPYGLTCGNYGSIFTDINNDGIMDLFVAKCGCDPQDLLMLNNGTGTFTNVAPGLGLADGHQSWSSAWGDFDNDGDMDVLIGASSGVVHKLMQNNGDGIFVAATAGSGMDAFTGQSIEWTAHDFNNDGWIDIMGGGAIHYNNGDWTFSHDIAAPGNHCIGDFNNDGFLDVGRSSGYYRNEGNGNNWIVVKPQGTISNRDAIGARVTITSALGTQIRDIKSGDGFRYMSFIGAHFGLGDDTQVDQMSIRWPNGDIEVIKNPAINTTHTVVQGTFTEVPEAATETFGLYPNPAHDRITLTGTAPNAQVEVLDATGKLVFTGRLVNGSLSIGALEAGAYVARVTDAGIARAARFMVK
;
A
#
# COMPACT_ATOMS: atom_id res chain seq x y z
N MET A 1 -33.81 -43.96 -20.06
CA MET A 1 -34.59 -43.05 -20.87
C MET A 1 -35.61 -42.39 -19.98
N ASN A 2 -35.25 -41.28 -19.36
CA ASN A 2 -36.21 -40.46 -18.60
C ASN A 2 -36.15 -39.05 -19.21
N ALA A 3 -37.28 -38.68 -19.84
CA ALA A 3 -37.49 -37.43 -20.50
C ALA A 3 -37.69 -36.32 -19.48
N ILE A 4 -36.85 -35.30 -19.50
CA ILE A 4 -37.02 -34.05 -18.77
C ILE A 4 -37.98 -33.18 -19.57
N ARG A 5 -39.16 -32.90 -19.04
CA ARG A 5 -40.12 -31.94 -19.60
C ARG A 5 -39.68 -30.52 -19.17
N PRO A 6 -39.64 -29.53 -20.08
CA PRO A 6 -39.44 -28.16 -19.71
C PRO A 6 -40.72 -27.59 -19.07
N PHE A 7 -40.56 -26.99 -17.87
CA PHE A 7 -41.59 -26.20 -17.25
C PHE A 7 -41.59 -24.83 -17.92
N ILE A 8 -42.60 -24.51 -18.72
CA ILE A 8 -42.88 -23.19 -19.23
C ILE A 8 -43.62 -22.45 -18.12
N LEU A 9 -42.94 -21.52 -17.45
CA LEU A 9 -43.56 -20.59 -16.51
C LEU A 9 -44.13 -19.42 -17.33
N THR A 10 -45.44 -19.44 -17.53
CA THR A 10 -46.18 -18.33 -18.16
C THR A 10 -46.30 -17.21 -17.13
N LEU A 11 -45.43 -16.19 -17.24
CA LEU A 11 -45.55 -14.98 -16.44
C LEU A 11 -46.67 -14.11 -17.02
N VAL A 12 -47.75 -13.99 -16.26
CA VAL A 12 -48.83 -13.06 -16.58
C VAL A 12 -48.37 -11.66 -16.25
N LEU A 13 -48.06 -10.84 -17.27
CA LEU A 13 -47.83 -9.41 -17.11
C LEU A 13 -49.14 -8.70 -16.73
N ALA A 14 -49.21 -8.20 -15.49
CA ALA A 14 -50.17 -7.17 -15.16
C ALA A 14 -49.67 -5.83 -15.72
N PRO A 15 -50.50 -5.02 -16.43
CA PRO A 15 -50.06 -3.71 -16.89
C PRO A 15 -49.85 -2.79 -15.68
N ALA A 16 -48.59 -2.43 -15.39
CA ALA A 16 -48.29 -1.34 -14.48
C ALA A 16 -48.81 -0.04 -15.11
N LEU A 17 -49.77 0.60 -14.45
CA LEU A 17 -50.24 1.95 -14.81
C LEU A 17 -49.07 2.92 -14.68
N ALA A 18 -48.57 3.42 -15.80
CA ALA A 18 -47.53 4.43 -15.86
C ALA A 18 -48.07 5.75 -15.34
N PHE A 19 -47.78 6.11 -14.10
CA PHE A 19 -47.89 7.49 -13.65
C PHE A 19 -46.71 8.27 -14.22
N GLY A 20 -47.00 9.42 -14.81
CA GLY A 20 -46.02 10.27 -15.47
C GLY A 20 -44.91 10.70 -14.52
N GLN A 21 -43.73 10.28 -14.82
CA GLN A 21 -42.54 10.55 -14.00
C GLN A 21 -41.63 11.43 -14.81
N SER A 22 -41.71 12.68 -14.50
CA SER A 22 -41.18 13.75 -15.33
C SER A 22 -39.94 14.43 -14.75
N ASP A 23 -39.48 14.05 -13.58
CA ASP A 23 -38.32 14.65 -12.92
C ASP A 23 -37.54 13.67 -12.04
N CYS A 24 -36.35 14.07 -11.60
CA CYS A 24 -35.48 13.29 -10.74
C CYS A 24 -36.14 12.90 -9.41
N GLY A 25 -36.92 13.82 -8.80
CA GLY A 25 -37.50 13.59 -7.45
C GLY A 25 -38.65 12.60 -7.46
N ASN A 26 -39.26 12.35 -8.64
CA ASN A 26 -40.38 11.44 -8.84
C ASN A 26 -40.02 10.26 -9.77
N ALA A 27 -38.73 9.94 -9.93
CA ALA A 27 -38.28 8.83 -10.77
C ALA A 27 -38.81 7.49 -10.22
N PRO A 28 -39.49 6.64 -11.06
CA PRO A 28 -39.96 5.34 -10.61
C PRO A 28 -38.76 4.45 -10.24
N VAL A 29 -38.94 3.71 -9.15
CA VAL A 29 -38.04 2.64 -8.83
C VAL A 29 -38.30 1.46 -9.75
N ILE A 30 -37.26 1.05 -10.48
CA ILE A 30 -37.29 -0.11 -11.36
C ILE A 30 -36.30 -1.16 -10.86
N GLY A 31 -36.57 -2.41 -11.17
CA GLY A 31 -35.66 -3.54 -10.94
C GLY A 31 -34.98 -3.97 -12.24
N LEU A 32 -34.35 -5.12 -12.16
CA LEU A 32 -33.84 -5.84 -13.32
C LEU A 32 -34.99 -6.30 -14.23
N GLY A 33 -34.75 -6.38 -15.53
CA GLY A 33 -35.70 -6.88 -16.49
C GLY A 33 -36.02 -5.90 -17.62
N THR A 34 -37.13 -6.14 -18.30
CA THR A 34 -37.60 -5.33 -19.44
C THR A 34 -38.60 -4.27 -18.99
N HIS A 35 -38.40 -3.03 -19.41
CA HIS A 35 -39.19 -1.88 -19.08
C HIS A 35 -39.68 -1.15 -20.35
N VAL A 36 -40.79 -0.47 -20.24
CA VAL A 36 -41.33 0.38 -21.33
C VAL A 36 -41.24 1.83 -20.90
N SER A 37 -40.47 2.62 -21.62
CA SER A 37 -40.49 4.08 -21.49
C SER A 37 -41.62 4.63 -22.37
N PRO A 38 -42.59 5.39 -21.82
CA PRO A 38 -43.50 6.19 -22.63
C PRO A 38 -42.73 7.31 -23.31
N ALA A 39 -43.45 8.18 -24.03
CA ALA A 39 -42.85 9.37 -24.66
C ALA A 39 -42.03 10.18 -23.64
N LEU A 40 -40.89 10.71 -24.08
CA LEU A 40 -39.97 11.51 -23.27
C LEU A 40 -40.50 12.94 -23.16
N ASP A 41 -41.29 13.23 -22.14
CA ASP A 41 -42.00 14.49 -21.94
C ASP A 41 -41.73 15.17 -20.60
N GLY A 42 -40.76 14.64 -19.82
CA GLY A 42 -40.42 15.14 -18.50
C GLY A 42 -39.32 16.19 -18.48
N THR A 43 -38.89 16.56 -17.27
CA THR A 43 -37.84 17.57 -17.03
C THR A 43 -36.51 17.10 -17.60
N PRO A 44 -35.81 17.87 -18.45
CA PRO A 44 -34.50 17.49 -18.97
C PRO A 44 -33.45 17.41 -17.87
N SER A 45 -32.42 16.60 -18.09
CA SER A 45 -31.22 16.63 -17.25
C SER A 45 -30.45 17.94 -17.46
N VAL A 46 -30.03 18.57 -16.38
CA VAL A 46 -29.18 19.77 -16.45
C VAL A 46 -27.69 19.44 -16.67
N THR A 47 -27.33 18.17 -16.50
CA THR A 47 -25.96 17.65 -16.68
C THR A 47 -25.97 16.51 -17.68
N GLN A 48 -25.00 16.48 -18.57
CA GLN A 48 -24.81 15.38 -19.53
C GLN A 48 -23.53 14.62 -19.19
N CYS A 49 -23.64 13.30 -19.15
CA CYS A 49 -22.48 12.43 -18.87
C CYS A 49 -21.61 12.15 -20.10
N ILE A 50 -22.19 12.20 -21.28
CA ILE A 50 -21.53 11.86 -22.55
C ILE A 50 -21.19 13.09 -23.42
N GLY A 51 -21.34 14.28 -22.87
CA GLY A 51 -21.10 15.54 -23.59
C GLY A 51 -22.27 16.00 -24.45
N GLY A 52 -22.15 17.20 -25.04
CA GLY A 52 -23.17 17.78 -25.88
C GLY A 52 -24.23 18.58 -25.13
N GLN A 53 -25.30 18.98 -25.85
CA GLN A 53 -26.43 19.72 -25.28
C GLN A 53 -27.47 18.74 -24.73
N SER A 54 -28.18 19.14 -23.68
CA SER A 54 -29.32 18.38 -23.16
C SER A 54 -30.46 18.35 -24.15
N GLY A 55 -31.21 17.23 -24.20
CA GLY A 55 -32.50 17.18 -24.86
C GLY A 55 -33.49 18.12 -24.19
N SER A 56 -34.57 18.47 -24.91
CA SER A 56 -35.63 19.38 -24.42
C SER A 56 -36.52 18.72 -23.36
N ALA A 57 -36.50 17.41 -23.26
CA ALA A 57 -37.27 16.59 -22.30
C ALA A 57 -36.49 15.32 -21.93
N ALA A 58 -36.86 14.65 -20.84
CA ALA A 58 -36.26 13.40 -20.42
C ALA A 58 -37.26 12.50 -19.67
N ARG A 59 -36.86 11.23 -19.47
CA ARG A 59 -37.50 10.29 -18.54
C ARG A 59 -36.46 9.77 -17.58
N TRP A 60 -36.81 9.75 -16.30
CA TRP A 60 -35.97 9.37 -15.18
C TRP A 60 -36.44 8.06 -14.59
N TYR A 61 -35.50 7.19 -14.26
CA TYR A 61 -35.75 5.92 -13.57
C TYR A 61 -34.70 5.75 -12.45
N GLN A 62 -35.14 5.18 -11.33
CA GLN A 62 -34.27 4.91 -10.20
C GLN A 62 -34.05 3.40 -10.05
N PHE A 63 -32.80 3.00 -9.93
CA PHE A 63 -32.38 1.62 -9.70
C PHE A 63 -31.47 1.57 -8.48
N THR A 64 -31.73 0.63 -7.54
CA THR A 64 -30.84 0.40 -6.41
C THR A 64 -30.24 -1.00 -6.52
N ALA A 65 -28.91 -1.09 -6.60
CA ALA A 65 -28.22 -2.38 -6.64
C ALA A 65 -28.33 -3.09 -5.29
N THR A 66 -28.72 -4.36 -5.30
CA THR A 66 -28.83 -5.17 -4.08
C THR A 66 -27.54 -5.91 -3.74
N SER A 67 -26.63 -6.00 -4.69
CA SER A 67 -25.27 -6.58 -4.60
C SER A 67 -24.35 -5.83 -5.56
N SER A 68 -23.05 -6.00 -5.42
CA SER A 68 -22.08 -5.47 -6.40
C SER A 68 -22.17 -6.31 -7.68
N ILE A 69 -22.59 -5.68 -8.76
CA ILE A 69 -22.94 -6.34 -10.04
C ILE A 69 -22.55 -5.45 -11.22
N SER A 70 -22.28 -6.04 -12.37
CA SER A 70 -22.28 -5.29 -13.63
C SER A 70 -23.71 -5.11 -14.12
N VAL A 71 -24.12 -3.88 -14.32
CA VAL A 71 -25.45 -3.51 -14.84
C VAL A 71 -25.32 -3.04 -16.26
N THR A 72 -26.06 -3.65 -17.17
CA THR A 72 -26.21 -3.20 -18.56
C THR A 72 -27.60 -2.63 -18.77
N VAL A 73 -27.67 -1.36 -19.15
CA VAL A 73 -28.89 -0.67 -19.54
C VAL A 73 -28.90 -0.54 -21.06
N SER A 74 -29.93 -1.07 -21.73
CA SER A 74 -29.95 -1.15 -23.18
C SER A 74 -31.33 -0.80 -23.73
N SER A 75 -31.41 0.12 -24.70
CA SER A 75 -32.62 0.35 -25.52
C SER A 75 -32.69 -0.59 -26.74
N TYR A 76 -31.64 -1.38 -27.00
CA TYR A 76 -31.73 -2.48 -27.95
C TYR A 76 -32.38 -3.70 -27.29
N VAL A 77 -33.58 -4.03 -27.73
CA VAL A 77 -34.31 -5.23 -27.31
C VAL A 77 -34.70 -6.02 -28.55
N GLU A 78 -34.21 -7.25 -28.64
CA GLU A 78 -34.45 -8.10 -29.81
C GLU A 78 -35.95 -8.26 -30.07
N GLY A 79 -36.35 -8.09 -31.33
CA GLY A 79 -37.75 -8.20 -31.77
C GLY A 79 -38.57 -6.93 -31.54
N THR A 80 -37.99 -5.86 -31.04
CA THR A 80 -38.64 -4.53 -30.96
C THR A 80 -38.07 -3.57 -32.01
N PRO A 81 -38.85 -2.51 -32.43
CA PRO A 81 -38.30 -1.48 -33.30
C PRO A 81 -37.12 -0.77 -32.63
N THR A 82 -36.03 -0.58 -33.36
CA THR A 82 -34.90 0.25 -32.92
C THR A 82 -35.29 1.72 -32.92
N VAL A 83 -34.91 2.43 -31.89
CA VAL A 83 -35.16 3.87 -31.72
C VAL A 83 -33.82 4.52 -31.37
N ASP A 84 -33.50 5.60 -32.08
CA ASP A 84 -32.31 6.40 -31.76
C ASP A 84 -32.51 7.06 -30.40
N THR A 85 -31.68 6.65 -29.43
CA THR A 85 -31.85 7.00 -28.00
C THR A 85 -30.56 7.53 -27.43
N ARG A 86 -30.66 8.31 -26.34
CA ARG A 86 -29.51 8.74 -25.56
C ARG A 86 -29.73 8.50 -24.07
N LEU A 87 -28.80 7.78 -23.44
CA LEU A 87 -28.81 7.40 -22.04
C LEU A 87 -27.74 8.17 -21.26
N ASN A 88 -28.10 8.71 -20.10
CA ASN A 88 -27.18 9.17 -19.08
C ASN A 88 -27.42 8.40 -17.79
N VAL A 89 -26.36 8.01 -17.10
CA VAL A 89 -26.39 7.28 -15.83
C VAL A 89 -25.72 8.13 -14.76
N PHE A 90 -26.41 8.33 -13.65
CA PHE A 90 -25.92 9.07 -12.49
C PHE A 90 -25.99 8.22 -11.23
N ALA A 91 -25.12 8.50 -10.27
CA ALA A 91 -25.27 8.08 -8.87
C ALA A 91 -25.62 9.28 -7.98
N GLY A 92 -26.16 9.02 -6.79
CA GLY A 92 -26.45 10.06 -5.81
C GLY A 92 -27.90 10.49 -5.75
N THR A 93 -28.14 11.69 -5.21
CA THR A 93 -29.47 12.27 -5.02
C THR A 93 -29.72 13.42 -5.98
N CYS A 94 -30.99 13.78 -6.20
CA CYS A 94 -31.39 14.83 -7.15
C CYS A 94 -30.74 16.20 -6.94
N GLY A 95 -30.25 16.49 -5.73
CA GLY A 95 -29.52 17.73 -5.42
C GLY A 95 -28.00 17.65 -5.64
N SER A 96 -27.47 16.43 -5.83
CA SER A 96 -26.03 16.18 -5.99
C SER A 96 -25.84 14.91 -6.83
N LEU A 97 -25.95 15.05 -8.13
CA LEU A 97 -25.80 13.96 -9.10
C LEU A 97 -24.34 13.85 -9.52
N ALA A 98 -23.75 12.68 -9.33
CA ALA A 98 -22.45 12.31 -9.86
C ALA A 98 -22.64 11.53 -11.18
N CYS A 99 -21.96 11.94 -12.23
CA CYS A 99 -22.01 11.26 -13.50
C CYS A 99 -21.24 9.94 -13.45
N ILE A 100 -21.90 8.84 -13.80
CA ILE A 100 -21.27 7.52 -13.98
C ILE A 100 -20.86 7.32 -15.43
N GLY A 101 -21.68 7.78 -16.37
CA GLY A 101 -21.45 7.69 -17.81
C GLY A 101 -22.76 7.63 -18.59
N GLY A 102 -22.71 7.13 -19.79
CA GLY A 102 -23.88 6.98 -20.65
C GLY A 102 -23.51 6.52 -22.04
N ASP A 103 -24.49 6.48 -22.93
CA ASP A 103 -24.31 6.02 -24.30
C ASP A 103 -25.30 6.70 -25.25
N ASP A 104 -24.89 6.81 -26.49
CA ASP A 104 -25.70 7.43 -27.58
C ASP A 104 -25.98 6.40 -28.69
N ASP A 105 -24.92 5.80 -29.28
CA ASP A 105 -25.01 5.10 -30.56
C ASP A 105 -24.35 3.71 -30.60
N THR A 106 -23.94 3.13 -29.47
CA THR A 106 -23.16 1.87 -29.50
C THR A 106 -23.99 0.64 -29.86
N GLY A 107 -25.31 0.72 -29.74
CA GLY A 107 -26.21 -0.38 -30.10
C GLY A 107 -26.65 -0.37 -31.55
N PRO A 108 -27.18 -1.52 -32.04
CA PRO A 108 -27.71 -1.61 -33.41
C PRO A 108 -28.82 -0.58 -33.68
N GLY A 109 -28.73 0.15 -34.82
CA GLY A 109 -29.73 1.14 -35.25
C GLY A 109 -29.79 2.37 -34.34
N TYR A 110 -28.64 2.85 -33.87
CA TYR A 110 -28.48 4.01 -33.00
C TYR A 110 -29.16 3.88 -31.62
N THR A 111 -29.29 2.65 -31.14
CA THR A 111 -29.75 2.41 -29.78
C THR A 111 -28.61 2.58 -28.79
N SER A 112 -28.91 2.99 -27.56
CA SER A 112 -27.91 3.11 -26.49
C SER A 112 -27.73 1.77 -25.73
N ILE A 113 -26.47 1.39 -25.45
CA ILE A 113 -26.12 0.28 -24.61
C ILE A 113 -24.97 0.71 -23.68
N TYR A 114 -25.23 0.81 -22.39
CA TYR A 114 -24.23 1.21 -21.42
C TYR A 114 -24.12 0.22 -20.27
N SER A 115 -22.89 -0.23 -19.98
CA SER A 115 -22.58 -1.12 -18.87
C SER A 115 -21.69 -0.41 -17.84
N PHE A 116 -21.97 -0.63 -16.56
CA PHE A 116 -21.19 -0.09 -15.45
C PHE A 116 -21.24 -1.02 -14.25
N ASN A 117 -20.26 -0.92 -13.36
CA ASN A 117 -20.23 -1.66 -12.11
C ASN A 117 -21.07 -0.92 -11.07
N ALA A 118 -22.12 -1.55 -10.61
CA ALA A 118 -23.01 -1.02 -9.57
C ALA A 118 -22.59 -1.56 -8.19
N VAL A 119 -22.53 -0.68 -7.21
CA VAL A 119 -22.16 -1.00 -5.83
C VAL A 119 -23.41 -1.33 -5.02
N ALA A 120 -23.35 -2.37 -4.18
CA ALA A 120 -24.44 -2.77 -3.29
C ALA A 120 -24.95 -1.59 -2.45
N GLY A 121 -26.27 -1.44 -2.38
CA GLY A 121 -26.95 -0.36 -1.63
C GLY A 121 -26.93 1.01 -2.31
N THR A 122 -26.20 1.19 -3.41
CA THR A 122 -26.13 2.46 -4.14
C THR A 122 -27.32 2.62 -5.08
N THR A 123 -27.87 3.83 -5.09
CA THR A 123 -28.96 4.19 -5.97
C THR A 123 -28.44 4.90 -7.20
N TYR A 124 -28.83 4.42 -8.37
CA TYR A 124 -28.50 4.97 -9.69
C TYR A 124 -29.75 5.56 -10.35
N LEU A 125 -29.54 6.59 -11.15
CA LEU A 125 -30.59 7.22 -11.94
C LEU A 125 -30.28 7.04 -13.42
N PHE A 126 -31.18 6.40 -14.14
CA PHE A 126 -31.14 6.27 -15.60
C PHE A 126 -31.98 7.37 -16.23
N VAL A 127 -31.37 8.16 -17.09
CA VAL A 127 -32.00 9.32 -17.71
C VAL A 127 -31.95 9.18 -19.22
N TRP A 128 -33.09 8.88 -19.80
CA TRP A 128 -33.28 8.88 -21.23
C TRP A 128 -33.73 10.28 -21.68
N ASP A 129 -32.97 10.96 -22.52
CA ASP A 129 -33.28 12.29 -22.95
C ASP A 129 -33.77 12.35 -24.42
N SER A 130 -34.48 13.43 -24.75
CA SER A 130 -35.15 13.60 -26.04
C SER A 130 -34.25 14.25 -27.09
N PHE A 131 -32.94 14.13 -27.03
CA PHE A 131 -32.04 14.77 -28.00
C PHE A 131 -32.27 14.26 -29.41
N TRP A 132 -32.38 12.94 -29.59
CA TRP A 132 -32.65 12.31 -30.88
C TRP A 132 -34.12 11.95 -31.09
N THR A 133 -34.79 11.49 -30.04
CA THR A 133 -36.19 11.10 -30.09
C THR A 133 -36.97 11.52 -28.86
N ALA A 134 -38.24 11.89 -29.05
CA ALA A 134 -39.20 12.03 -27.95
C ALA A 134 -40.16 10.83 -27.84
N ASN A 135 -40.03 9.83 -28.71
CA ASN A 135 -40.93 8.66 -28.74
C ASN A 135 -40.65 7.73 -27.58
N GLY A 136 -41.64 6.96 -27.15
CA GLY A 136 -41.45 5.86 -26.21
C GLY A 136 -40.80 4.66 -26.87
N PHE A 137 -40.09 3.86 -26.05
CA PHE A 137 -39.39 2.65 -26.46
C PHE A 137 -39.33 1.63 -25.33
N THR A 138 -38.88 0.44 -25.66
CA THR A 138 -38.58 -0.62 -24.66
C THR A 138 -37.09 -0.61 -24.35
N PHE A 139 -36.73 -0.80 -23.09
CA PHE A 139 -35.35 -0.96 -22.68
C PHE A 139 -35.22 -2.08 -21.64
N THR A 140 -34.03 -2.58 -21.46
CA THR A 140 -33.69 -3.60 -20.47
C THR A 140 -32.67 -3.08 -19.45
N VAL A 141 -32.81 -3.53 -18.23
CA VAL A 141 -31.79 -3.46 -17.18
C VAL A 141 -31.41 -4.89 -16.84
N LEU A 142 -30.23 -5.28 -17.23
CA LEU A 142 -29.72 -6.65 -17.03
C LEU A 142 -28.56 -6.62 -16.05
N GLU A 143 -28.47 -7.61 -15.20
CA GLU A 143 -27.29 -7.84 -14.38
C GLU A 143 -26.45 -8.97 -14.99
N THR A 144 -25.15 -8.79 -14.92
CA THR A 144 -24.21 -9.87 -15.01
C THR A 144 -23.55 -9.95 -13.65
N VAL A 145 -23.73 -11.05 -12.94
CA VAL A 145 -22.96 -11.31 -11.74
C VAL A 145 -21.50 -11.27 -12.17
N ILE A 146 -20.73 -10.35 -11.60
CA ILE A 146 -19.30 -10.35 -11.79
C ILE A 146 -18.84 -11.60 -11.03
N PRO A 147 -18.36 -12.68 -11.70
CA PRO A 147 -17.85 -13.81 -10.96
C PRO A 147 -16.71 -13.31 -10.07
N PRO A 148 -16.61 -13.79 -8.83
CA PRO A 148 -15.45 -13.45 -8.03
C PRO A 148 -14.19 -13.79 -8.83
N PRO A 149 -13.13 -12.98 -8.73
CA PRO A 149 -11.87 -13.27 -9.40
C PRO A 149 -11.41 -14.70 -9.09
N PRO A 150 -10.75 -15.38 -10.02
CA PRO A 150 -10.27 -16.74 -9.78
C PRO A 150 -9.28 -16.80 -8.61
N GLY A 151 -9.44 -17.74 -7.71
CA GLY A 151 -8.51 -17.92 -6.59
C GLY A 151 -8.64 -16.86 -5.49
N ASN A 152 -7.52 -16.36 -5.00
CA ASN A 152 -7.41 -15.39 -3.90
C ASN A 152 -7.59 -13.92 -4.35
N MET A 153 -7.84 -13.63 -5.61
CA MET A 153 -7.95 -12.27 -6.14
C MET A 153 -9.15 -11.54 -5.58
N VAL A 154 -9.03 -10.21 -5.42
CA VAL A 154 -10.11 -9.32 -4.97
C VAL A 154 -10.58 -8.39 -6.08
N LEU A 155 -11.84 -7.97 -6.01
CA LEU A 155 -12.42 -7.03 -6.96
C LEU A 155 -12.11 -5.58 -6.55
N PHE A 156 -11.77 -4.76 -7.54
CA PHE A 156 -11.63 -3.32 -7.37
C PHE A 156 -12.72 -2.56 -8.10
N THR A 157 -13.36 -1.61 -7.42
CA THR A 157 -14.38 -0.73 -8.01
C THR A 157 -13.97 0.73 -7.90
N SER A 158 -14.27 1.52 -8.95
CA SER A 158 -13.86 2.92 -9.01
C SER A 158 -14.76 3.81 -8.14
N THR A 159 -14.16 4.53 -7.21
CA THR A 159 -14.82 5.50 -6.32
C THR A 159 -14.24 6.90 -6.53
N THR A 160 -15.08 7.91 -6.57
CA THR A 160 -14.67 9.30 -6.75
C THR A 160 -14.71 10.04 -5.41
N ILE A 161 -13.68 10.82 -5.10
CA ILE A 161 -13.68 11.76 -3.98
C ILE A 161 -14.10 13.15 -4.53
N PRO A 162 -15.24 13.68 -4.13
CA PRO A 162 -15.72 14.96 -4.66
C PRO A 162 -14.73 16.09 -4.37
N GLY A 163 -14.31 16.81 -5.41
CA GLY A 163 -13.35 17.91 -5.30
C GLY A 163 -11.89 17.50 -5.33
N ALA A 164 -11.57 16.19 -5.35
CA ALA A 164 -10.20 15.73 -5.48
C ALA A 164 -9.73 15.70 -6.94
N SER A 165 -8.46 16.06 -7.16
CA SER A 165 -7.79 15.98 -8.45
C SER A 165 -6.28 15.96 -8.27
N GLY A 166 -5.59 14.99 -8.88
CA GLY A 166 -4.14 14.86 -8.80
C GLY A 166 -3.67 14.23 -7.49
N ILE A 167 -4.41 13.26 -6.94
CA ILE A 167 -3.99 12.51 -5.76
C ILE A 167 -2.65 11.82 -6.07
N GLN A 168 -1.68 11.97 -5.18
CA GLN A 168 -0.37 11.29 -5.23
C GLN A 168 0.00 10.65 -3.90
N GLY A 169 -0.75 10.90 -2.83
CA GLY A 169 -0.49 10.33 -1.51
C GLY A 169 -1.73 9.80 -0.84
N ALA A 170 -1.54 8.75 -0.03
CA ALA A 170 -2.50 8.18 0.90
C ALA A 170 -1.84 8.19 2.29
N VAL A 171 -2.06 9.22 3.09
CA VAL A 171 -1.36 9.42 4.37
C VAL A 171 -2.32 10.05 5.38
N ASP A 172 -2.33 9.56 6.59
CA ASP A 172 -3.04 10.17 7.72
C ASP A 172 -2.42 11.52 8.09
N MET A 173 -2.92 12.60 7.52
CA MET A 173 -2.36 13.95 7.67
C MET A 173 -2.78 14.66 8.97
N ASN A 174 -3.77 14.13 9.68
CA ASN A 174 -4.36 14.76 10.87
C ASN A 174 -4.34 13.87 12.11
N ASP A 175 -3.69 12.70 12.05
CA ASP A 175 -3.55 11.72 13.13
C ASP A 175 -4.87 11.16 13.68
N ASP A 176 -5.89 11.07 12.83
CA ASP A 176 -7.16 10.46 13.23
C ASP A 176 -7.22 8.93 12.97
N GLY A 177 -6.11 8.36 12.50
CA GLY A 177 -5.95 6.94 12.22
C GLY A 177 -6.41 6.53 10.82
N LYS A 178 -6.93 7.45 9.99
CA LYS A 178 -7.41 7.17 8.64
C LYS A 178 -6.48 7.77 7.58
N ASP A 179 -6.40 7.12 6.43
CA ASP A 179 -5.57 7.59 5.33
C ASP A 179 -6.31 8.66 4.52
N ASP A 180 -5.71 9.84 4.44
CA ASP A 180 -6.23 10.97 3.68
C ASP A 180 -5.65 10.99 2.27
N ALA A 181 -6.37 11.60 1.32
CA ALA A 181 -5.86 11.76 -0.04
C ALA A 181 -5.12 13.08 -0.19
N VAL A 182 -3.82 13.01 -0.50
CA VAL A 182 -2.94 14.18 -0.65
C VAL A 182 -2.72 14.50 -2.12
N MET A 183 -2.93 15.77 -2.49
CA MET A 183 -2.87 16.28 -3.85
C MET A 183 -1.85 17.40 -3.94
N PRO A 184 -0.56 17.11 -4.22
CA PRO A 184 0.47 18.14 -4.33
C PRO A 184 0.21 19.09 -5.49
N GLY A 185 0.60 20.35 -5.31
CA GLY A 185 0.44 21.38 -6.32
C GLY A 185 1.54 22.44 -6.23
N SER A 186 1.56 23.43 -7.13
CA SER A 186 2.63 24.43 -7.21
C SER A 186 2.43 25.61 -6.28
N ALA A 187 1.25 26.19 -6.21
CA ALA A 187 0.92 27.39 -5.41
C ALA A 187 0.03 27.05 -4.19
N SER A 188 -0.35 25.81 -4.09
CA SER A 188 -1.11 25.23 -3.00
C SER A 188 -1.09 23.71 -3.17
N PHE A 189 -1.39 22.99 -2.13
CA PHE A 189 -1.77 21.58 -2.21
C PHE A 189 -3.12 21.37 -1.52
N ASN A 190 -3.75 20.26 -1.78
CA ASN A 190 -5.00 19.91 -1.13
C ASN A 190 -4.86 18.60 -0.36
N VAL A 191 -5.62 18.49 0.72
CA VAL A 191 -5.82 17.24 1.45
C VAL A 191 -7.31 16.97 1.50
N ALA A 192 -7.74 15.82 1.04
CA ALA A 192 -9.07 15.32 1.24
C ALA A 192 -9.06 14.45 2.50
N TYR A 193 -9.47 15.03 3.62
CA TYR A 193 -9.54 14.34 4.91
C TYR A 193 -10.66 13.33 4.93
N GLN A 194 -10.32 12.09 5.26
CA GLN A 194 -11.28 11.01 5.36
C GLN A 194 -12.12 11.14 6.64
N GLY A 195 -13.43 11.28 6.47
CA GLY A 195 -14.41 11.31 7.56
C GLY A 195 -15.06 9.94 7.79
N ASN A 196 -15.99 9.89 8.71
CA ASN A 196 -16.76 8.68 8.97
C ASN A 196 -17.73 8.37 7.81
N GLY A 197 -17.86 7.07 7.49
CA GLY A 197 -18.81 6.60 6.49
C GLY A 197 -18.47 6.96 5.05
N GLY A 198 -17.18 7.11 4.72
CA GLY A 198 -16.71 7.40 3.34
C GLY A 198 -16.91 8.84 2.90
N ALA A 199 -17.19 9.77 3.83
CA ALA A 199 -17.25 11.20 3.54
C ALA A 199 -15.83 11.79 3.48
N TYR A 200 -15.62 12.77 2.63
CA TYR A 200 -14.36 13.49 2.53
C TYR A 200 -14.56 14.99 2.67
N ASN A 201 -13.60 15.65 3.34
CA ASN A 201 -13.53 17.10 3.43
C ASN A 201 -12.23 17.59 2.77
N VAL A 202 -12.35 18.26 1.63
CA VAL A 202 -11.19 18.78 0.89
C VAL A 202 -10.80 20.14 1.44
N VAL A 203 -9.58 20.24 1.96
CA VAL A 203 -8.97 21.47 2.47
C VAL A 203 -7.84 21.90 1.55
N ASN A 204 -7.82 23.17 1.18
CA ASN A 204 -6.75 23.77 0.39
C ASN A 204 -5.75 24.47 1.32
N TYR A 205 -4.46 24.17 1.13
CA TYR A 205 -3.35 24.83 1.82
C TYR A 205 -2.58 25.71 0.82
N PRO A 206 -2.83 27.02 0.80
CA PRO A 206 -2.08 27.93 -0.06
C PRO A 206 -0.64 28.08 0.43
N THR A 207 0.29 28.10 -0.52
CA THR A 207 1.74 28.29 -0.26
C THR A 207 2.31 29.35 -1.20
N THR A 208 3.55 29.73 -1.01
CA THR A 208 4.33 30.33 -2.10
C THR A 208 4.52 29.29 -3.21
N ASN A 209 4.82 29.75 -4.43
CA ASN A 209 5.03 28.81 -5.52
C ASN A 209 6.22 27.90 -5.22
N ALA A 210 5.98 26.60 -5.32
CA ALA A 210 7.04 25.60 -5.31
C ALA A 210 7.99 25.84 -6.49
N ASP A 211 9.28 25.96 -6.22
CA ASP A 211 10.29 26.02 -7.29
C ASP A 211 10.33 24.72 -8.08
N ASN A 212 10.04 23.59 -7.40
CA ASN A 212 9.94 22.27 -8.01
C ASN A 212 8.61 21.62 -7.62
N THR A 213 7.81 21.22 -8.59
CA THR A 213 6.56 20.47 -8.36
C THR A 213 6.84 18.99 -8.18
N ALA A 214 5.94 18.25 -7.53
CA ALA A 214 6.02 16.80 -7.36
C ALA A 214 5.76 16.05 -8.68
N SER A 215 6.51 16.39 -9.73
CA SER A 215 6.32 15.83 -11.09
C SER A 215 6.91 14.44 -11.23
N TRP A 216 7.93 14.11 -10.46
CA TRP A 216 8.58 12.80 -10.47
C TRP A 216 8.26 11.99 -9.22
N SER A 217 8.32 12.60 -8.04
CA SER A 217 8.06 11.87 -6.81
C SER A 217 7.47 12.76 -5.72
N PHE A 218 6.92 12.09 -4.71
CA PHE A 218 6.28 12.69 -3.56
C PHE A 218 6.56 11.84 -2.32
N ALA A 219 6.96 12.47 -1.22
CA ALA A 219 7.16 11.83 0.08
C ALA A 219 6.55 12.68 1.20
N VAL A 220 6.19 12.05 2.31
CA VAL A 220 5.60 12.68 3.50
C VAL A 220 6.32 12.19 4.75
N GLY A 221 6.52 13.08 5.73
CA GLY A 221 7.09 12.79 7.05
C GLY A 221 7.25 14.07 7.86
N ASP A 222 7.25 13.97 9.18
CA ASP A 222 7.49 15.08 10.13
C ASP A 222 9.01 15.27 10.28
N TRP A 223 9.65 15.98 9.34
CA TRP A 223 11.10 16.11 9.33
C TRP A 223 11.62 17.09 10.38
N ASP A 224 10.84 18.11 10.75
CA ASP A 224 11.24 19.12 11.74
C ASP A 224 10.77 18.79 13.17
N SER A 225 10.12 17.64 13.35
CA SER A 225 9.64 17.11 14.62
C SER A 225 8.66 18.06 15.34
N ASN A 226 7.86 18.82 14.57
CA ASN A 226 6.88 19.74 15.11
C ASN A 226 5.52 19.09 15.43
N GLY A 227 5.34 17.81 15.07
CA GLY A 227 4.13 17.04 15.30
C GLY A 227 3.15 17.04 14.12
N HIS A 228 3.52 17.65 13.00
CA HIS A 228 2.71 17.70 11.78
C HIS A 228 3.52 17.23 10.58
N ARG A 229 2.90 16.53 9.67
CA ARG A 229 3.57 15.97 8.51
C ARG A 229 3.89 17.04 7.47
N ASP A 230 5.12 16.99 7.00
CA ASP A 230 5.68 17.80 5.92
C ASP A 230 5.65 17.05 4.61
N LEU A 231 5.80 17.77 3.50
CA LEU A 231 5.82 17.22 2.16
C LEU A 231 7.18 17.45 1.51
N LEU A 232 7.66 16.47 0.76
CA LEU A 232 8.87 16.55 -0.06
C LEU A 232 8.52 16.25 -1.51
N TYR A 233 8.74 17.23 -2.38
CA TYR A 233 8.50 17.13 -3.82
C TYR A 233 9.81 16.86 -4.55
N GLY A 234 9.80 15.88 -5.46
CA GLY A 234 10.87 15.65 -6.42
C GLY A 234 10.48 16.17 -7.80
N GLY A 235 11.23 17.13 -8.30
CA GLY A 235 10.99 17.76 -9.61
C GLY A 235 12.17 17.63 -10.56
N GLY A 236 11.98 18.05 -11.82
CA GLY A 236 13.02 17.92 -12.87
C GLY A 236 14.23 18.86 -12.70
N SER A 237 14.24 19.74 -11.71
CA SER A 237 15.31 20.72 -11.48
C SER A 237 15.76 20.84 -10.03
N GLY A 238 15.12 20.14 -9.10
CA GLY A 238 15.43 20.18 -7.68
C GLY A 238 14.38 19.49 -6.83
N ALA A 239 14.49 19.67 -5.53
CA ALA A 239 13.51 19.25 -4.54
C ALA A 239 12.89 20.48 -3.85
N THR A 240 11.65 20.34 -3.39
CA THR A 240 10.93 21.37 -2.62
C THR A 240 10.35 20.73 -1.36
N PHE A 241 10.57 21.38 -0.23
CA PHE A 241 9.97 21.05 1.05
C PHE A 241 8.77 21.95 1.28
N MET A 242 7.66 21.39 1.74
CA MET A 242 6.51 22.11 2.26
C MET A 242 6.38 21.78 3.73
N SER A 243 6.90 22.67 4.60
CA SER A 243 6.95 22.42 6.03
C SER A 243 5.74 23.00 6.72
N ALA A 244 5.07 22.16 7.51
CA ALA A 244 3.94 22.52 8.33
C ALA A 244 4.36 23.51 9.43
N ASN A 245 3.49 24.43 9.81
CA ASN A 245 3.67 25.22 11.02
C ASN A 245 3.29 24.40 12.26
N SER A 246 3.61 24.93 13.45
CA SER A 246 3.44 24.21 14.73
C SER A 246 2.00 23.84 15.11
N ASP A 247 0.99 24.22 14.35
CA ASP A 247 -0.41 23.83 14.54
C ASP A 247 -1.02 23.14 13.30
N GLY A 248 -0.21 22.86 12.27
CA GLY A 248 -0.64 22.19 11.04
C GLY A 248 -1.59 23.00 10.16
N SER A 249 -1.84 24.26 10.49
CA SER A 249 -2.83 25.09 9.78
C SER A 249 -2.32 25.74 8.50
N ALA A 250 -1.00 25.82 8.32
CA ALA A 250 -0.33 26.45 7.20
C ALA A 250 1.02 25.78 6.90
N TYR A 251 1.49 25.97 5.67
CA TYR A 251 2.75 25.39 5.20
C TYR A 251 3.64 26.47 4.61
N THR A 252 4.94 26.31 4.82
CA THR A 252 5.97 27.18 4.28
C THR A 252 6.80 26.40 3.26
N GLU A 253 6.93 26.96 2.08
CA GLU A 253 7.76 26.41 1.01
C GLU A 253 9.23 26.73 1.25
N PHE A 254 10.09 25.75 1.03
CA PHE A 254 11.54 25.87 0.99
C PHE A 254 12.13 24.99 -0.12
N SER A 255 12.84 25.60 -1.05
CA SER A 255 13.56 24.90 -2.13
C SER A 255 15.06 25.11 -2.00
N PRO A 256 15.85 24.05 -1.73
CA PRO A 256 17.31 24.13 -1.77
C PRO A 256 17.79 24.54 -3.17
N PRO A 257 18.84 25.39 -3.28
CA PRO A 257 19.26 25.95 -4.57
C PRO A 257 20.04 24.98 -5.48
N GLN A 258 20.28 23.76 -5.03
CA GLN A 258 21.03 22.77 -5.79
C GLN A 258 20.18 22.22 -6.94
N TYR A 259 20.80 22.12 -8.13
CA TYR A 259 20.19 21.42 -9.24
C TYR A 259 20.20 19.92 -8.97
N ILE A 260 19.02 19.29 -9.01
CA ILE A 260 18.83 17.84 -8.89
C ILE A 260 17.78 17.47 -9.94
N PHE A 261 18.13 16.68 -10.93
CA PHE A 261 17.10 16.03 -11.71
C PHE A 261 16.54 14.88 -10.86
N SER A 262 15.60 15.24 -10.01
CA SER A 262 15.05 14.31 -9.03
C SER A 262 14.28 13.20 -9.73
N GLN A 263 14.46 12.01 -9.19
CA GLN A 263 13.61 10.86 -9.46
C GLN A 263 12.84 10.54 -8.17
N ARG A 264 13.15 9.48 -7.42
CA ARG A 264 12.52 9.17 -6.15
C ARG A 264 13.05 10.07 -5.01
N THR A 265 12.15 10.50 -4.13
CA THR A 265 12.44 11.18 -2.85
C THR A 265 11.94 10.36 -1.67
N ASN A 266 12.67 10.35 -0.56
CA ASN A 266 12.29 9.68 0.68
C ASN A 266 12.64 10.56 1.89
N PHE A 267 11.83 10.46 2.95
CA PHE A 267 12.26 10.81 4.30
C PHE A 267 12.77 9.55 5.00
N VAL A 268 13.91 9.63 5.64
CA VAL A 268 14.55 8.51 6.33
C VAL A 268 15.59 9.06 7.31
N ASP A 269 15.84 8.37 8.42
CA ASP A 269 16.95 8.66 9.34
C ASP A 269 18.19 7.93 8.83
N LEU A 270 19.05 8.64 8.09
CA LEU A 270 20.23 8.06 7.41
C LEU A 270 21.37 7.73 8.36
N ASN A 271 21.47 8.45 9.47
CA ASN A 271 22.58 8.34 10.44
C ASN A 271 22.13 7.80 11.81
N ASN A 272 20.86 7.42 11.93
CA ASN A 272 20.25 6.87 13.13
C ASN A 272 20.36 7.82 14.35
N ASP A 273 20.20 9.13 14.13
CA ASP A 273 20.23 10.14 15.18
C ASP A 273 18.83 10.52 15.72
N GLY A 274 17.77 9.90 15.19
CA GLY A 274 16.38 10.12 15.59
C GLY A 274 15.66 11.21 14.80
N HIS A 275 16.32 11.87 13.87
CA HIS A 275 15.74 12.90 13.02
C HIS A 275 15.61 12.42 11.58
N LEU A 276 14.51 12.76 10.93
CA LEU A 276 14.32 12.42 9.52
C LEU A 276 15.17 13.32 8.63
N ASP A 277 16.06 12.70 7.86
CA ASP A 277 16.77 13.29 6.72
C ASP A 277 15.93 13.17 5.46
N ALA A 278 16.32 13.85 4.38
CA ALA A 278 15.74 13.66 3.07
C ALA A 278 16.77 13.05 2.10
N PHE A 279 16.36 12.03 1.37
CA PHE A 279 17.14 11.40 0.30
C PHE A 279 16.48 11.66 -1.05
N VAL A 280 17.29 11.93 -2.08
CA VAL A 280 16.83 12.22 -3.44
C VAL A 280 17.69 11.48 -4.45
N CYS A 281 17.09 10.61 -5.25
CA CYS A 281 17.73 10.05 -6.45
C CYS A 281 17.98 11.15 -7.47
N HIS A 282 19.20 11.25 -7.97
CA HIS A 282 19.60 12.19 -9.01
C HIS A 282 19.91 11.45 -10.30
N ASP A 283 19.06 11.61 -11.32
CA ASP A 283 19.16 10.84 -12.57
C ASP A 283 20.49 11.07 -13.32
N VAL A 284 20.99 12.29 -13.33
CA VAL A 284 22.14 12.66 -14.18
C VAL A 284 23.47 12.80 -13.44
N ASP A 285 23.48 12.59 -12.12
CA ASP A 285 24.68 12.68 -11.27
C ASP A 285 24.54 11.80 -10.03
N ALA A 286 25.45 11.91 -9.08
CA ALA A 286 25.43 11.22 -7.80
C ALA A 286 24.19 11.60 -6.96
N ASN A 287 23.65 10.64 -6.21
CA ASN A 287 22.51 10.85 -5.33
C ASN A 287 22.79 11.90 -4.26
N VAL A 288 21.71 12.51 -3.77
CA VAL A 288 21.75 13.63 -2.83
C VAL A 288 21.03 13.28 -1.53
N SER A 289 21.57 13.76 -0.42
CA SER A 289 20.86 13.81 0.86
C SER A 289 20.84 15.22 1.43
N PHE A 290 19.83 15.51 2.23
CA PHE A 290 19.72 16.68 3.07
C PHE A 290 19.68 16.22 4.51
N MET A 291 20.84 16.27 5.18
CA MET A 291 21.01 15.80 6.55
C MET A 291 20.39 16.80 7.52
N ASN A 292 19.48 16.33 8.35
CA ASN A 292 18.80 17.11 9.36
C ASN A 292 19.63 17.12 10.66
N ASN A 293 19.78 18.28 11.26
CA ASN A 293 20.53 18.41 12.51
C ASN A 293 19.63 18.45 13.76
N GLY A 294 18.34 18.15 13.62
CA GLY A 294 17.36 18.22 14.70
C GLY A 294 17.05 19.64 15.21
N ALA A 295 17.60 20.67 14.57
CA ALA A 295 17.43 22.07 14.95
C ALA A 295 16.83 22.92 13.79
N GLY A 296 16.14 22.26 12.85
CA GLY A 296 15.48 22.92 11.72
C GLY A 296 16.44 23.34 10.59
N SER A 297 17.62 22.70 10.49
CA SER A 297 18.58 22.98 9.42
C SER A 297 18.95 21.72 8.66
N LEU A 298 18.92 21.82 7.33
CA LEU A 298 19.28 20.75 6.41
C LEU A 298 20.65 21.03 5.79
N THR A 299 21.55 20.06 5.81
CA THR A 299 22.86 20.12 5.19
C THR A 299 22.87 19.26 3.93
N HIS A 300 23.05 19.88 2.76
CA HIS A 300 23.15 19.19 1.48
C HIS A 300 24.46 18.39 1.39
N THR A 301 24.35 17.15 1.00
CA THR A 301 25.47 16.25 0.72
C THR A 301 25.19 15.51 -0.58
N GLN A 302 26.20 15.43 -1.46
CA GLN A 302 26.10 14.68 -2.72
C GLN A 302 27.21 13.62 -2.77
N GLY A 303 26.84 12.39 -3.12
CA GLY A 303 27.78 11.36 -3.52
C GLY A 303 27.99 10.15 -2.61
N PRO A 304 27.70 10.12 -1.29
CA PRO A 304 28.02 8.91 -0.51
C PRO A 304 27.11 7.71 -0.81
N TYR A 305 26.02 7.88 -1.57
CA TYR A 305 24.99 6.88 -1.85
C TYR A 305 24.92 6.48 -3.31
N GLY A 306 26.06 6.35 -3.99
CA GLY A 306 26.18 6.15 -5.43
C GLY A 306 26.75 7.37 -6.12
N LEU A 307 27.86 7.17 -6.84
CA LEU A 307 28.68 8.24 -7.42
C LEU A 307 28.33 8.53 -8.88
N THR A 308 27.39 7.81 -9.45
CA THR A 308 27.09 7.82 -10.89
C THR A 308 25.63 8.18 -11.14
N CYS A 309 25.36 8.56 -12.38
CA CYS A 309 24.01 8.84 -12.90
C CYS A 309 23.12 7.61 -13.05
N GLY A 310 21.88 7.79 -13.52
CA GLY A 310 20.92 6.72 -13.79
C GLY A 310 20.17 6.25 -12.55
N ASN A 311 20.05 7.09 -11.52
CA ASN A 311 19.39 6.74 -10.28
C ASN A 311 17.89 7.05 -10.37
N TYR A 312 17.04 6.03 -10.26
CA TYR A 312 15.59 6.11 -10.41
C TYR A 312 14.84 5.87 -9.10
N GLY A 313 14.40 4.63 -8.83
CA GLY A 313 13.67 4.28 -7.63
C GLY A 313 14.61 4.01 -6.46
N SER A 314 14.26 4.52 -5.28
CA SER A 314 14.94 4.20 -4.02
C SER A 314 13.98 3.64 -3.00
N ILE A 315 14.41 2.61 -2.30
CA ILE A 315 13.69 2.02 -1.17
C ILE A 315 14.65 1.93 0.01
N PHE A 316 14.14 2.32 1.17
CA PHE A 316 14.80 2.09 2.45
C PHE A 316 14.06 0.99 3.21
N THR A 317 14.78 -0.06 3.59
CA THR A 317 14.27 -1.20 4.36
C THR A 317 15.44 -1.90 5.05
N ASP A 318 15.22 -2.60 6.16
CA ASP A 318 16.26 -3.34 6.87
C ASP A 318 16.46 -4.70 6.19
N ILE A 319 17.43 -4.75 5.27
CA ILE A 319 17.64 -5.89 4.37
C ILE A 319 18.42 -7.03 5.05
N ASN A 320 19.28 -6.68 6.02
CA ASN A 320 20.17 -7.62 6.71
C ASN A 320 19.72 -7.94 8.13
N ASN A 321 18.53 -7.47 8.56
CA ASN A 321 17.93 -7.68 9.87
C ASN A 321 18.76 -7.13 11.05
N ASP A 322 19.60 -6.11 10.82
CA ASP A 322 20.43 -5.50 11.88
C ASP A 322 19.71 -4.37 12.64
N GLY A 323 18.55 -3.95 12.19
CA GLY A 323 17.74 -2.90 12.79
C GLY A 323 17.95 -1.52 12.22
N ILE A 324 18.74 -1.40 11.17
CA ILE A 324 19.08 -0.13 10.53
C ILE A 324 18.57 -0.17 9.10
N MET A 325 18.05 0.95 8.62
CA MET A 325 17.54 1.04 7.27
C MET A 325 18.68 1.07 6.25
N ASP A 326 18.69 0.09 5.36
CA ASP A 326 19.55 0.00 4.19
C ASP A 326 18.90 0.66 2.99
N LEU A 327 19.66 0.88 1.93
CA LEU A 327 19.20 1.55 0.71
C LEU A 327 19.36 0.66 -0.51
N PHE A 328 18.28 0.42 -1.23
CA PHE A 328 18.34 -0.07 -2.62
C PHE A 328 18.04 1.07 -3.60
N VAL A 329 18.83 1.17 -4.67
CA VAL A 329 18.58 2.11 -5.79
C VAL A 329 18.49 1.33 -7.09
N ALA A 330 17.32 1.37 -7.70
CA ALA A 330 17.09 0.87 -9.04
C ALA A 330 17.70 1.84 -10.07
N LYS A 331 18.47 1.33 -11.02
CA LYS A 331 19.24 2.16 -11.96
C LYS A 331 18.97 1.82 -13.42
N CYS A 332 18.95 2.86 -14.24
CA CYS A 332 18.69 2.76 -15.67
C CYS A 332 19.55 3.78 -16.46
N GLY A 333 19.63 3.61 -17.75
CA GLY A 333 20.26 4.58 -18.65
C GLY A 333 21.79 4.57 -18.61
N CYS A 334 22.40 5.65 -18.15
CA CYS A 334 23.84 5.87 -18.26
C CYS A 334 24.70 4.92 -17.41
N ASP A 335 24.19 4.46 -16.28
CA ASP A 335 24.81 3.43 -15.44
C ASP A 335 23.71 2.54 -14.87
N PRO A 336 23.46 1.35 -15.45
CA PRO A 336 22.37 0.47 -15.04
C PRO A 336 22.75 -0.51 -13.92
N GLN A 337 23.83 -0.26 -13.19
CA GLN A 337 24.28 -1.11 -12.08
C GLN A 337 23.49 -0.74 -10.82
N ASP A 338 22.47 -1.51 -10.47
CA ASP A 338 21.69 -1.28 -9.26
C ASP A 338 22.57 -1.25 -8.01
N LEU A 339 22.18 -0.49 -7.01
CA LEU A 339 22.91 -0.35 -5.75
C LEU A 339 22.12 -1.02 -4.61
N LEU A 340 22.83 -1.82 -3.82
CA LEU A 340 22.40 -2.25 -2.50
C LEU A 340 23.42 -1.76 -1.49
N MET A 341 23.04 -0.74 -0.73
CA MET A 341 23.91 0.00 0.16
C MET A 341 23.57 -0.34 1.60
N LEU A 342 24.38 -1.20 2.25
CA LEU A 342 24.23 -1.49 3.67
C LEU A 342 24.68 -0.31 4.51
N ASN A 343 23.83 0.10 5.45
CA ASN A 343 24.06 1.19 6.38
C ASN A 343 24.67 0.66 7.68
N ASN A 344 25.71 1.30 8.19
CA ASN A 344 26.32 0.92 9.48
C ASN A 344 25.74 1.66 10.70
N GLY A 345 24.63 2.40 10.52
CA GLY A 345 23.98 3.18 11.58
C GLY A 345 24.64 4.52 11.91
N THR A 346 25.66 4.93 11.15
CA THR A 346 26.33 6.24 11.34
C THR A 346 26.32 7.08 10.06
N GLY A 347 25.42 6.77 9.11
CA GLY A 347 25.36 7.42 7.81
C GLY A 347 26.46 6.99 6.84
N THR A 348 27.17 5.89 7.13
CA THR A 348 28.15 5.30 6.22
C THR A 348 27.57 4.08 5.54
N PHE A 349 27.54 4.11 4.21
CA PHE A 349 26.94 3.09 3.37
C PHE A 349 27.99 2.33 2.57
N THR A 350 27.82 1.00 2.43
CA THR A 350 28.69 0.12 1.67
C THR A 350 27.90 -0.60 0.59
N ASN A 351 28.27 -0.43 -0.69
CA ASN A 351 27.61 -1.13 -1.79
C ASN A 351 28.01 -2.61 -1.84
N VAL A 352 27.04 -3.47 -1.65
CA VAL A 352 27.20 -4.94 -1.69
C VAL A 352 26.52 -5.58 -2.92
N ALA A 353 25.77 -4.85 -3.69
CA ALA A 353 25.02 -5.36 -4.85
C ALA A 353 25.86 -6.20 -5.83
N PRO A 354 27.12 -5.84 -6.16
CA PRO A 354 27.93 -6.65 -7.09
C PRO A 354 28.20 -8.07 -6.58
N GLY A 355 28.37 -8.23 -5.28
CA GLY A 355 28.61 -9.54 -4.66
C GLY A 355 27.36 -10.42 -4.57
N LEU A 356 26.18 -9.83 -4.71
CA LEU A 356 24.87 -10.48 -4.52
C LEU A 356 24.14 -10.72 -5.85
N GLY A 357 24.76 -10.43 -6.99
CA GLY A 357 24.14 -10.60 -8.30
C GLY A 357 23.03 -9.61 -8.61
N LEU A 358 22.95 -8.49 -7.87
CA LEU A 358 21.95 -7.44 -8.07
C LEU A 358 22.45 -6.33 -9.01
N ALA A 359 23.76 -6.13 -9.13
CA ALA A 359 24.38 -5.14 -10.02
C ALA A 359 24.79 -5.77 -11.37
N ASP A 360 23.84 -6.32 -12.12
CA ASP A 360 24.09 -7.00 -13.41
C ASP A 360 23.73 -6.16 -14.65
N GLY A 361 23.32 -4.91 -14.45
CA GLY A 361 22.96 -4.02 -15.54
C GLY A 361 21.53 -4.22 -16.04
N HIS A 362 20.63 -4.61 -15.18
CA HIS A 362 19.25 -5.00 -15.49
C HIS A 362 18.40 -3.90 -16.14
N GLN A 363 18.76 -2.63 -16.07
CA GLN A 363 17.94 -1.51 -16.55
C GLN A 363 16.61 -1.43 -15.79
N SER A 364 16.65 -1.15 -14.50
CA SER A 364 15.50 -1.10 -13.62
C SER A 364 15.04 0.33 -13.34
N TRP A 365 13.73 0.53 -13.13
CA TRP A 365 13.18 1.82 -12.74
C TRP A 365 12.77 1.89 -11.27
N SER A 366 12.27 0.80 -10.72
CA SER A 366 11.93 0.66 -9.31
C SER A 366 11.89 -0.80 -8.89
N SER A 367 11.61 -1.04 -7.62
CA SER A 367 11.56 -2.36 -7.03
C SER A 367 10.45 -2.45 -5.99
N ALA A 368 9.95 -3.65 -5.75
CA ALA A 368 9.03 -3.97 -4.67
C ALA A 368 9.76 -4.86 -3.65
N TRP A 369 9.82 -4.43 -2.40
CA TRP A 369 10.48 -5.13 -1.30
C TRP A 369 9.46 -5.61 -0.27
N GLY A 370 9.51 -6.89 0.07
CA GLY A 370 8.66 -7.53 1.05
C GLY A 370 9.16 -8.92 1.39
N ASP A 371 8.74 -9.45 2.50
CA ASP A 371 8.97 -10.83 2.92
C ASP A 371 7.92 -11.70 2.20
N PHE A 372 8.27 -12.23 1.00
CA PHE A 372 7.30 -12.91 0.13
C PHE A 372 7.01 -14.36 0.54
N ASP A 373 7.84 -14.97 1.39
CA ASP A 373 7.64 -16.34 1.87
C ASP A 373 7.48 -16.44 3.40
N ASN A 374 7.36 -15.28 4.08
CA ASN A 374 7.17 -15.17 5.52
C ASN A 374 8.28 -15.86 6.34
N ASP A 375 9.54 -15.84 5.84
CA ASP A 375 10.71 -16.39 6.55
C ASP A 375 11.40 -15.36 7.45
N GLY A 376 10.99 -14.08 7.38
CA GLY A 376 11.50 -12.98 8.18
C GLY A 376 12.60 -12.15 7.51
N ASP A 377 12.90 -12.41 6.23
CA ASP A 377 13.90 -11.70 5.46
C ASP A 377 13.25 -10.90 4.31
N MET A 378 13.83 -9.75 3.96
CA MET A 378 13.29 -8.93 2.88
C MET A 378 13.73 -9.42 1.51
N ASP A 379 12.79 -9.87 0.71
CA ASP A 379 12.95 -10.25 -0.70
C ASP A 379 12.71 -9.06 -1.63
N VAL A 380 13.00 -9.23 -2.93
CA VAL A 380 12.82 -8.16 -3.90
C VAL A 380 12.33 -8.65 -5.27
N LEU A 381 11.36 -7.91 -5.82
CA LEU A 381 11.14 -7.85 -7.26
C LEU A 381 11.78 -6.57 -7.81
N ILE A 382 12.71 -6.71 -8.75
CA ILE A 382 13.31 -5.61 -9.50
C ILE A 382 12.57 -5.47 -10.83
N GLY A 383 11.91 -4.33 -11.02
CA GLY A 383 11.08 -4.06 -12.19
C GLY A 383 11.91 -3.60 -13.39
N ALA A 384 11.85 -4.33 -14.48
CA ALA A 384 12.55 -3.99 -15.72
C ALA A 384 12.00 -2.74 -16.38
N SER A 385 12.87 -1.90 -16.95
CA SER A 385 12.49 -0.66 -17.66
C SER A 385 12.23 -0.86 -19.16
N SER A 386 12.74 -1.90 -19.77
CA SER A 386 12.59 -2.15 -21.21
C SER A 386 12.95 -3.57 -21.61
N GLY A 387 12.05 -4.28 -22.26
CA GLY A 387 12.32 -5.49 -23.06
C GLY A 387 13.05 -6.66 -22.41
N VAL A 388 13.35 -6.57 -21.12
CA VAL A 388 13.96 -7.61 -20.30
C VAL A 388 12.93 -8.13 -19.30
N VAL A 389 13.16 -9.34 -18.79
CA VAL A 389 12.31 -9.99 -17.80
C VAL A 389 12.50 -9.32 -16.44
N HIS A 390 11.43 -9.19 -15.65
CA HIS A 390 11.53 -8.76 -14.26
C HIS A 390 12.35 -9.77 -13.47
N LYS A 391 12.94 -9.32 -12.37
CA LYS A 391 13.88 -10.10 -11.59
C LYS A 391 13.34 -10.28 -10.17
N LEU A 392 12.84 -11.46 -9.87
CA LEU A 392 12.41 -11.84 -8.53
C LEU A 392 13.58 -12.54 -7.84
N MET A 393 13.97 -12.06 -6.66
CA MET A 393 15.11 -12.55 -5.89
C MET A 393 14.68 -12.84 -4.47
N GLN A 394 14.92 -14.04 -4.00
CA GLN A 394 14.74 -14.47 -2.62
C GLN A 394 16.00 -14.15 -1.81
N ASN A 395 15.84 -13.51 -0.66
CA ASN A 395 16.86 -13.40 0.38
C ASN A 395 16.73 -14.61 1.31
N ASN A 396 17.80 -15.32 1.59
CA ASN A 396 17.77 -16.49 2.46
C ASN A 396 18.35 -16.23 3.87
N GLY A 397 18.41 -14.96 4.28
CA GLY A 397 18.84 -14.53 5.60
C GLY A 397 20.35 -14.51 5.84
N ASP A 398 21.13 -15.09 4.94
CA ASP A 398 22.60 -15.07 5.00
C ASP A 398 23.19 -13.87 4.21
N GLY A 399 22.35 -12.95 3.75
CA GLY A 399 22.72 -11.89 2.81
C GLY A 399 23.03 -12.43 1.41
N ILE A 400 22.49 -13.58 1.05
CA ILE A 400 22.62 -14.22 -0.26
C ILE A 400 21.26 -14.14 -0.96
N PHE A 401 21.23 -13.49 -2.13
CA PHE A 401 20.05 -13.46 -2.97
C PHE A 401 20.07 -14.58 -4.00
N VAL A 402 18.98 -15.32 -4.10
CA VAL A 402 18.79 -16.43 -5.04
C VAL A 402 17.71 -16.05 -6.05
N ALA A 403 17.96 -16.30 -7.33
CA ALA A 403 16.97 -16.01 -8.37
C ALA A 403 15.74 -16.93 -8.25
N ALA A 404 14.58 -16.33 -8.01
CA ALA A 404 13.28 -17.00 -7.89
C ALA A 404 12.34 -16.70 -9.08
N THR A 405 12.83 -16.02 -10.13
CA THR A 405 12.01 -15.60 -11.26
C THR A 405 11.46 -16.76 -12.08
N ALA A 406 12.29 -17.80 -12.33
CA ALA A 406 11.92 -18.91 -13.23
C ALA A 406 10.79 -19.75 -12.64
N GLY A 407 9.66 -19.83 -13.33
CA GLY A 407 8.48 -20.60 -12.91
C GLY A 407 7.58 -19.88 -11.91
N SER A 408 7.93 -18.65 -11.51
CA SER A 408 7.10 -17.85 -10.61
C SER A 408 5.88 -17.20 -11.30
N GLY A 409 5.81 -17.23 -12.62
CA GLY A 409 4.87 -16.42 -13.40
C GLY A 409 5.45 -15.04 -13.79
N MET A 410 6.34 -14.47 -12.99
CA MET A 410 7.02 -13.20 -13.31
C MET A 410 7.99 -13.35 -14.50
N ASP A 411 8.46 -14.56 -14.80
CA ASP A 411 9.27 -14.88 -15.97
C ASP A 411 8.51 -14.75 -17.30
N ALA A 412 7.18 -14.91 -17.28
CA ALA A 412 6.30 -14.77 -18.43
C ALA A 412 5.60 -13.41 -18.50
N PHE A 413 5.59 -12.63 -17.42
CA PHE A 413 4.94 -11.33 -17.36
C PHE A 413 5.82 -10.26 -18.00
N THR A 414 5.24 -9.49 -18.94
CA THR A 414 5.96 -8.48 -19.74
C THR A 414 5.43 -7.05 -19.56
N GLY A 415 4.47 -6.84 -18.66
CA GLY A 415 3.95 -5.52 -18.34
C GLY A 415 5.03 -4.66 -17.69
N GLN A 416 5.17 -3.41 -18.11
CA GLN A 416 6.21 -2.51 -17.62
C GLN A 416 5.59 -1.34 -16.88
N SER A 417 6.20 -0.95 -15.77
CA SER A 417 5.81 0.20 -14.99
C SER A 417 7.03 0.85 -14.36
N ILE A 418 6.96 2.17 -14.20
CA ILE A 418 7.90 2.89 -13.33
C ILE A 418 7.57 2.66 -11.86
N GLU A 419 6.39 2.14 -11.55
CA GLU A 419 5.89 1.91 -10.20
C GLU A 419 5.82 0.42 -9.90
N TRP A 420 6.46 -0.02 -8.82
CA TRP A 420 6.37 -1.37 -8.26
C TRP A 420 6.31 -1.28 -6.76
N THR A 421 5.29 -1.88 -6.14
CA THR A 421 5.05 -1.86 -4.69
C THR A 421 4.67 -3.25 -4.18
N ALA A 422 4.85 -3.48 -2.89
CA ALA A 422 4.60 -4.77 -2.24
C ALA A 422 3.64 -4.59 -1.05
N HIS A 423 2.43 -5.14 -1.15
CA HIS A 423 1.37 -5.12 -0.13
C HIS A 423 0.51 -6.37 -0.21
N ASP A 424 -0.16 -6.73 0.87
CA ASP A 424 -1.14 -7.81 0.90
C ASP A 424 -2.53 -7.23 0.55
N PHE A 425 -2.95 -7.35 -0.73
CA PHE A 425 -4.20 -6.76 -1.21
C PHE A 425 -5.43 -7.62 -0.91
N ASN A 426 -5.26 -8.92 -0.69
CA ASN A 426 -6.37 -9.84 -0.45
C ASN A 426 -6.47 -10.29 1.01
N ASN A 427 -5.63 -9.77 1.89
CA ASN A 427 -5.56 -10.08 3.32
C ASN A 427 -5.35 -11.58 3.61
N ASP A 428 -4.66 -12.33 2.74
CA ASP A 428 -4.41 -13.75 2.96
C ASP A 428 -3.11 -14.05 3.75
N GLY A 429 -2.35 -13.01 4.09
CA GLY A 429 -1.11 -13.10 4.85
C GLY A 429 0.16 -13.19 3.99
N TRP A 430 0.03 -13.27 2.68
CA TRP A 430 1.15 -13.25 1.74
C TRP A 430 1.24 -11.89 1.06
N ILE A 431 2.45 -11.34 0.96
CA ILE A 431 2.65 -10.05 0.29
C ILE A 431 2.52 -10.23 -1.22
N ASP A 432 1.60 -9.47 -1.82
CA ASP A 432 1.41 -9.35 -3.26
C ASP A 432 2.27 -8.24 -3.85
N ILE A 433 2.38 -8.19 -5.18
CA ILE A 433 3.12 -7.17 -5.90
C ILE A 433 2.19 -6.42 -6.84
N MET A 434 2.19 -5.08 -6.79
CA MET A 434 1.51 -4.25 -7.77
C MET A 434 2.52 -3.55 -8.68
N GLY A 435 2.34 -3.70 -9.98
CA GLY A 435 3.16 -3.04 -10.99
C GLY A 435 2.92 -3.59 -12.39
N GLY A 436 3.51 -2.98 -13.40
CA GLY A 436 3.37 -3.42 -14.78
C GLY A 436 1.94 -3.36 -15.34
N GLY A 437 1.02 -2.68 -14.65
CA GLY A 437 -0.40 -2.61 -15.03
C GLY A 437 -1.25 -3.74 -14.45
N ALA A 438 -0.80 -4.42 -13.40
CA ALA A 438 -1.49 -5.55 -12.77
C ALA A 438 -1.24 -5.59 -11.26
N ILE A 439 -2.01 -6.40 -10.55
CA ILE A 439 -1.67 -6.94 -9.24
C ILE A 439 -1.28 -8.41 -9.43
N HIS A 440 -0.20 -8.80 -8.81
CA HIS A 440 0.36 -10.14 -8.84
C HIS A 440 0.17 -10.75 -7.46
N TYR A 441 -0.87 -11.56 -7.30
CA TYR A 441 -1.20 -12.21 -6.03
C TYR A 441 -0.24 -13.35 -5.75
N ASN A 442 0.37 -13.32 -4.58
CA ASN A 442 1.30 -14.33 -4.10
C ASN A 442 0.53 -15.58 -3.66
N ASN A 443 0.91 -16.74 -4.18
CA ASN A 443 0.25 -18.01 -3.85
C ASN A 443 0.92 -18.72 -2.64
N GLY A 444 1.92 -18.10 -1.99
CA GLY A 444 2.65 -18.65 -0.85
C GLY A 444 3.66 -19.76 -1.19
N ASP A 445 3.99 -19.92 -2.46
CA ASP A 445 4.91 -20.97 -2.95
C ASP A 445 5.90 -20.44 -4.02
N TRP A 446 6.20 -19.14 -3.98
CA TRP A 446 7.00 -18.41 -4.97
C TRP A 446 6.37 -18.30 -6.36
N THR A 447 5.09 -18.63 -6.50
CA THR A 447 4.33 -18.38 -7.71
C THR A 447 3.36 -17.22 -7.53
N PHE A 448 3.07 -16.49 -8.61
CA PHE A 448 2.18 -15.34 -8.60
C PHE A 448 1.09 -15.48 -9.65
N SER A 449 -0.13 -15.18 -9.25
CA SER A 449 -1.31 -15.11 -10.13
C SER A 449 -1.56 -13.66 -10.54
N HIS A 450 -1.67 -13.38 -11.85
CA HIS A 450 -1.74 -12.01 -12.36
C HIS A 450 -3.18 -11.57 -12.62
N ASP A 451 -3.60 -10.46 -12.02
CA ASP A 451 -4.85 -9.77 -12.35
C ASP A 451 -4.56 -8.48 -13.13
N ILE A 452 -4.69 -8.56 -14.45
CA ILE A 452 -4.51 -7.42 -15.36
C ILE A 452 -5.74 -6.49 -15.42
N ALA A 453 -6.84 -6.85 -14.78
CA ALA A 453 -8.04 -6.02 -14.65
C ALA A 453 -8.00 -5.16 -13.37
N ALA A 454 -7.15 -5.53 -12.41
CA ALA A 454 -6.89 -4.76 -11.21
C ALA A 454 -6.12 -3.46 -11.54
N PRO A 455 -6.16 -2.43 -10.67
CA PRO A 455 -5.31 -1.26 -10.82
C PRO A 455 -3.82 -1.67 -10.75
N GLY A 456 -2.99 -1.13 -11.61
CA GLY A 456 -1.60 -1.57 -11.75
C GLY A 456 -0.55 -0.54 -11.34
N ASN A 457 -0.93 0.61 -10.79
CA ASN A 457 -0.05 1.62 -10.18
C ASN A 457 -0.88 2.68 -9.46
N HIS A 458 -0.37 3.29 -8.46
CA HIS A 458 -0.74 4.51 -7.74
C HIS A 458 -0.34 4.39 -6.25
N CYS A 459 -0.71 5.40 -5.41
CA CYS A 459 -0.56 5.32 -3.95
C CYS A 459 -1.52 4.27 -3.37
N ILE A 460 -1.09 3.64 -2.30
CA ILE A 460 -1.83 2.58 -1.59
C ILE A 460 -2.23 3.12 -0.21
N GLY A 461 -3.48 2.87 0.20
CA GLY A 461 -3.99 3.19 1.53
C GLY A 461 -5.41 2.68 1.70
N ASP A 462 -5.92 2.72 2.92
CA ASP A 462 -7.30 2.36 3.23
C ASP A 462 -8.18 3.62 3.17
N PHE A 463 -8.65 3.96 1.98
CA PHE A 463 -9.43 5.17 1.73
C PHE A 463 -10.88 5.12 2.24
N ASN A 464 -11.35 4.00 2.75
CA ASN A 464 -12.70 3.83 3.29
C ASN A 464 -12.71 3.28 4.71
N ASN A 465 -11.55 2.97 5.26
CA ASN A 465 -11.30 2.45 6.60
C ASN A 465 -12.04 1.13 6.86
N ASP A 466 -12.00 0.21 5.88
CA ASP A 466 -12.57 -1.13 5.99
C ASP A 466 -11.52 -2.23 6.22
N GLY A 467 -10.22 -1.86 6.19
CA GLY A 467 -9.08 -2.74 6.45
C GLY A 467 -8.59 -3.50 5.23
N PHE A 468 -9.12 -3.22 4.06
CA PHE A 468 -8.57 -3.67 2.79
C PHE A 468 -7.86 -2.51 2.09
N LEU A 469 -6.68 -2.76 1.55
CA LEU A 469 -5.91 -1.73 0.90
C LEU A 469 -6.50 -1.37 -0.46
N ASP A 470 -6.87 -0.11 -0.59
CA ASP A 470 -7.35 0.50 -1.83
C ASP A 470 -6.17 1.04 -2.66
N VAL A 471 -6.41 1.29 -3.94
CA VAL A 471 -5.44 1.90 -4.85
C VAL A 471 -5.93 3.28 -5.27
N GLY A 472 -5.16 4.32 -5.01
CA GLY A 472 -5.47 5.68 -5.42
C GLY A 472 -5.64 5.83 -6.93
N ARG A 473 -6.26 6.93 -7.35
CA ARG A 473 -6.31 7.42 -8.71
C ARG A 473 -6.46 8.94 -8.69
N SER A 474 -6.25 9.60 -9.80
CA SER A 474 -6.21 11.08 -9.86
C SER A 474 -7.39 11.79 -9.16
N SER A 475 -8.61 11.26 -9.20
CA SER A 475 -9.83 11.90 -8.66
C SER A 475 -10.58 11.06 -7.62
N GLY A 476 -9.91 10.10 -7.01
CA GLY A 476 -10.50 9.18 -6.04
C GLY A 476 -9.63 7.94 -5.85
N TYR A 477 -10.24 6.79 -5.75
CA TYR A 477 -9.54 5.53 -5.56
C TYR A 477 -10.29 4.36 -6.22
N TYR A 478 -9.59 3.28 -6.42
CA TYR A 478 -10.18 1.98 -6.70
C TYR A 478 -10.36 1.27 -5.36
N ARG A 479 -11.61 1.17 -4.94
CA ARG A 479 -11.98 0.50 -3.71
C ARG A 479 -11.76 -0.99 -3.87
N ASN A 480 -11.04 -1.57 -2.93
CA ASN A 480 -10.95 -3.00 -2.73
C ASN A 480 -12.25 -3.50 -2.07
N GLU A 481 -12.98 -4.39 -2.73
CA GLU A 481 -14.26 -4.90 -2.21
C GLU A 481 -14.07 -6.00 -1.15
N GLY A 482 -12.82 -6.39 -0.89
CA GLY A 482 -12.47 -7.40 0.09
C GLY A 482 -12.93 -8.82 -0.26
N ASN A 483 -12.67 -9.76 0.63
CA ASN A 483 -13.03 -11.17 0.46
C ASN A 483 -13.49 -11.86 1.77
N GLY A 484 -13.52 -11.13 2.86
CA GLY A 484 -13.91 -11.65 4.18
C GLY A 484 -12.75 -12.14 5.04
N ASN A 485 -11.50 -12.06 4.57
CA ASN A 485 -10.30 -12.33 5.35
C ASN A 485 -10.13 -11.31 6.49
N ASN A 486 -9.53 -11.76 7.58
CA ASN A 486 -9.20 -10.92 8.72
C ASN A 486 -7.91 -10.12 8.47
N TRP A 487 -7.71 -9.07 9.25
CA TRP A 487 -6.58 -8.17 9.11
C TRP A 487 -6.20 -7.49 10.43
N ILE A 488 -5.03 -6.86 10.47
CA ILE A 488 -4.62 -5.94 11.51
C ILE A 488 -3.73 -4.85 10.90
N VAL A 489 -3.97 -3.59 11.29
CA VAL A 489 -3.14 -2.45 10.90
C VAL A 489 -2.47 -1.86 12.13
N VAL A 490 -1.18 -1.54 12.00
CA VAL A 490 -0.39 -0.93 13.07
C VAL A 490 0.18 0.39 12.55
N LYS A 491 -0.15 1.50 13.23
CA LYS A 491 0.40 2.84 12.98
C LYS A 491 1.26 3.22 14.19
N PRO A 492 2.57 2.92 14.17
CA PRO A 492 3.45 3.28 15.26
C PRO A 492 3.73 4.78 15.26
N GLN A 493 3.80 5.37 16.46
CA GLN A 493 4.10 6.78 16.67
C GLN A 493 5.29 6.92 17.62
N GLY A 494 6.41 7.43 17.11
CA GLY A 494 7.63 7.66 17.90
C GLY A 494 7.49 8.82 18.88
N THR A 495 8.19 8.71 20.00
CA THR A 495 8.35 9.77 21.01
C THR A 495 9.81 10.05 21.33
N ILE A 496 10.68 9.04 21.14
CA ILE A 496 12.13 9.09 21.25
C ILE A 496 12.74 9.00 19.85
N SER A 497 12.20 8.10 19.02
CA SER A 497 12.48 8.01 17.59
C SER A 497 11.69 9.08 16.83
N ASN A 498 11.94 9.23 15.52
CA ASN A 498 11.13 10.11 14.69
C ASN A 498 9.63 9.79 14.85
N ARG A 499 8.79 10.83 14.78
CA ARG A 499 7.37 10.73 15.09
C ARG A 499 6.61 9.71 14.23
N ASP A 500 6.91 9.65 12.95
CA ASP A 500 6.25 8.74 12.02
C ASP A 500 6.79 7.30 12.11
N ALA A 501 7.71 7.05 13.05
CA ALA A 501 8.37 5.77 13.28
C ALA A 501 9.00 5.16 11.99
N ILE A 502 9.36 6.01 11.01
CA ILE A 502 10.05 5.56 9.80
C ILE A 502 11.36 4.89 10.21
N GLY A 503 11.55 3.65 9.78
CA GLY A 503 12.65 2.78 10.20
C GLY A 503 12.26 1.75 11.28
N ALA A 504 11.05 1.81 11.82
CA ALA A 504 10.56 0.74 12.70
C ALA A 504 10.20 -0.52 11.90
N ARG A 505 10.37 -1.69 12.52
CA ARG A 505 9.82 -2.96 12.02
C ARG A 505 8.72 -3.44 12.93
N VAL A 506 7.56 -3.71 12.35
CA VAL A 506 6.44 -4.35 13.03
C VAL A 506 6.44 -5.83 12.66
N THR A 507 6.32 -6.68 13.67
CA THR A 507 6.22 -8.13 13.53
C THR A 507 4.96 -8.61 14.19
N ILE A 508 4.19 -9.47 13.53
CA ILE A 508 3.08 -10.20 14.14
C ILE A 508 3.32 -11.70 14.09
N THR A 509 2.73 -12.43 15.04
CA THR A 509 2.70 -13.89 15.04
C THR A 509 1.27 -14.36 15.20
N SER A 510 0.82 -15.21 14.29
CA SER A 510 -0.51 -15.84 14.28
C SER A 510 -0.39 -17.32 13.91
N ALA A 511 -1.50 -18.00 13.64
CA ALA A 511 -1.47 -19.38 13.15
C ALA A 511 -0.87 -19.50 11.73
N LEU A 512 -0.92 -18.42 10.92
CA LEU A 512 -0.23 -18.35 9.62
C LEU A 512 1.31 -18.30 9.75
N GLY A 513 1.84 -18.04 10.95
CA GLY A 513 3.28 -17.88 11.19
C GLY A 513 3.64 -16.45 11.58
N THR A 514 4.88 -16.07 11.29
CA THR A 514 5.40 -14.72 11.57
C THR A 514 5.42 -13.90 10.30
N GLN A 515 4.93 -12.68 10.37
CA GLN A 515 4.96 -11.71 9.29
C GLN A 515 5.69 -10.45 9.75
N ILE A 516 6.43 -9.80 8.87
CA ILE A 516 7.15 -8.55 9.15
C ILE A 516 6.76 -7.45 8.15
N ARG A 517 6.75 -6.18 8.62
CA ARG A 517 6.61 -4.98 7.78
C ARG A 517 7.52 -3.88 8.32
N ASP A 518 8.27 -3.24 7.44
CA ASP A 518 9.04 -2.05 7.78
C ASP A 518 8.22 -0.77 7.51
N ILE A 519 8.30 0.19 8.41
CA ILE A 519 7.66 1.51 8.26
C ILE A 519 8.56 2.38 7.38
N LYS A 520 8.02 2.84 6.27
CA LYS A 520 8.76 3.56 5.20
C LYS A 520 8.07 4.87 4.84
N SER A 521 8.85 5.88 4.42
CA SER A 521 8.30 7.06 3.76
C SER A 521 8.21 6.83 2.26
N GLY A 522 7.21 6.05 1.88
CA GLY A 522 6.92 5.66 0.52
C GLY A 522 7.71 4.44 0.03
N ASP A 523 7.09 3.76 -0.89
CA ASP A 523 7.58 2.62 -1.67
C ASP A 523 7.31 2.89 -3.15
N GLY A 524 7.79 2.03 -4.05
CA GLY A 524 7.68 2.24 -5.48
C GLY A 524 8.54 3.42 -5.98
N PHE A 525 7.97 4.26 -6.83
CA PHE A 525 8.71 5.36 -7.47
C PHE A 525 8.10 6.74 -7.25
N ARG A 526 6.84 6.96 -7.66
CA ARG A 526 6.23 8.30 -7.73
C ARG A 526 5.41 8.64 -6.51
N TYR A 527 4.63 7.68 -6.04
CA TYR A 527 3.55 7.91 -5.10
C TYR A 527 4.01 7.73 -3.65
N MET A 528 3.23 8.30 -2.74
CA MET A 528 3.38 8.10 -1.31
C MET A 528 2.23 7.24 -0.82
N SER A 529 2.52 6.02 -0.41
CA SER A 529 1.56 5.13 0.25
C SER A 529 1.47 5.40 1.74
N PHE A 530 0.55 4.75 2.44
CA PHE A 530 0.32 4.97 3.86
C PHE A 530 1.57 4.68 4.73
N ILE A 531 1.67 5.40 5.84
CA ILE A 531 2.73 5.18 6.84
C ILE A 531 2.18 4.26 7.91
N GLY A 532 2.49 2.97 7.81
CA GLY A 532 1.99 1.96 8.72
C GLY A 532 2.34 0.55 8.26
N ALA A 533 2.00 -0.43 9.08
CA ALA A 533 2.14 -1.85 8.80
C ALA A 533 0.76 -2.48 8.67
N HIS A 534 0.46 -3.04 7.51
CA HIS A 534 -0.78 -3.75 7.23
C HIS A 534 -0.48 -5.24 7.09
N PHE A 535 -1.28 -6.08 7.75
CA PHE A 535 -1.14 -7.52 7.73
C PHE A 535 -2.50 -8.17 7.47
N GLY A 536 -2.56 -9.00 6.44
CA GLY A 536 -3.65 -9.95 6.27
C GLY A 536 -3.48 -11.15 7.19
N LEU A 537 -4.58 -11.72 7.60
CA LEU A 537 -4.64 -12.83 8.54
C LEU A 537 -5.39 -14.04 7.95
N GLY A 538 -5.90 -13.95 6.70
CA GLY A 538 -6.75 -14.99 6.15
C GLY A 538 -7.92 -15.32 7.07
N ASP A 539 -8.10 -16.58 7.38
CA ASP A 539 -9.12 -17.08 8.29
C ASP A 539 -8.71 -17.03 9.79
N ASP A 540 -7.47 -16.57 10.11
CA ASP A 540 -7.01 -16.49 11.50
C ASP A 540 -7.85 -15.50 12.30
N THR A 541 -8.34 -15.95 13.45
CA THR A 541 -9.20 -15.15 14.33
C THR A 541 -8.46 -14.55 15.53
N GLN A 542 -7.13 -14.71 15.57
CA GLN A 542 -6.29 -14.24 16.67
C GLN A 542 -4.88 -13.97 16.17
N VAL A 543 -4.27 -12.89 16.67
CA VAL A 543 -2.83 -12.64 16.67
C VAL A 543 -2.32 -12.91 18.07
N ASP A 544 -1.32 -13.79 18.21
CA ASP A 544 -0.76 -14.15 19.52
C ASP A 544 0.12 -13.04 20.07
N GLN A 545 0.87 -12.38 19.18
CA GLN A 545 1.79 -11.33 19.56
C GLN A 545 1.98 -10.34 18.40
N MET A 546 2.08 -9.07 18.75
CA MET A 546 2.59 -7.98 17.92
C MET A 546 3.82 -7.40 18.63
N SER A 547 4.91 -7.18 17.90
CA SER A 547 6.07 -6.48 18.41
C SER A 547 6.49 -5.37 17.47
N ILE A 548 6.99 -4.27 18.04
CA ILE A 548 7.53 -3.13 17.30
C ILE A 548 8.98 -2.95 17.74
N ARG A 549 9.91 -3.13 16.81
CA ARG A 549 11.28 -2.67 16.96
C ARG A 549 11.36 -1.24 16.45
N TRP A 550 11.56 -0.32 17.35
CA TRP A 550 11.68 1.10 17.05
C TRP A 550 13.03 1.44 16.41
N PRO A 551 13.14 2.56 15.65
CA PRO A 551 14.41 2.97 15.03
C PRO A 551 15.59 3.11 16.01
N ASN A 552 15.34 3.46 17.28
CA ASN A 552 16.35 3.55 18.33
C ASN A 552 16.77 2.17 18.91
N GLY A 553 16.20 1.07 18.39
CA GLY A 553 16.47 -0.30 18.81
C GLY A 553 15.63 -0.81 19.99
N ASP A 554 14.79 0.02 20.60
CA ASP A 554 13.83 -0.43 21.63
C ASP A 554 12.80 -1.40 21.01
N ILE A 555 12.35 -2.37 21.80
CA ILE A 555 11.33 -3.33 21.38
C ILE A 555 10.15 -3.27 22.35
N GLU A 556 8.97 -3.07 21.80
CA GLU A 556 7.71 -3.17 22.54
C GLU A 556 6.90 -4.36 22.04
N VAL A 557 6.19 -5.03 22.97
CA VAL A 557 5.42 -6.24 22.68
C VAL A 557 4.01 -6.08 23.22
N ILE A 558 3.03 -6.39 22.37
CA ILE A 558 1.61 -6.42 22.71
C ILE A 558 1.11 -7.83 22.46
N LYS A 559 0.57 -8.48 23.52
CA LYS A 559 0.01 -9.82 23.41
C LYS A 559 -1.48 -9.79 23.10
N ASN A 560 -1.90 -10.69 22.24
CA ASN A 560 -3.30 -10.85 21.82
C ASN A 560 -3.96 -9.52 21.41
N PRO A 561 -3.34 -8.74 20.49
CA PRO A 561 -3.98 -7.54 19.98
C PRO A 561 -5.30 -7.89 19.28
N ALA A 562 -6.27 -6.99 19.32
CA ALA A 562 -7.52 -7.18 18.62
C ALA A 562 -7.30 -7.18 17.09
N ILE A 563 -7.94 -8.08 16.38
CA ILE A 563 -7.95 -8.12 14.92
C ILE A 563 -9.06 -7.24 14.33
N ASN A 564 -9.03 -7.04 13.01
CA ASN A 564 -9.98 -6.21 12.25
C ASN A 564 -10.10 -4.79 12.82
N THR A 565 -8.95 -4.23 13.18
CA THR A 565 -8.84 -2.86 13.70
C THR A 565 -7.45 -2.27 13.46
N THR A 566 -7.39 -0.95 13.45
CA THR A 566 -6.15 -0.19 13.40
C THR A 566 -5.67 0.11 14.83
N HIS A 567 -4.42 -0.22 15.10
CA HIS A 567 -3.73 0.08 16.36
C HIS A 567 -2.78 1.26 16.18
N THR A 568 -3.04 2.38 16.83
CA THR A 568 -2.03 3.43 17.02
C THR A 568 -1.22 3.07 18.26
N VAL A 569 0.08 2.80 18.07
CA VAL A 569 0.99 2.42 19.16
C VAL A 569 2.00 3.53 19.36
N VAL A 570 1.91 4.20 20.53
CA VAL A 570 2.82 5.29 20.90
C VAL A 570 4.02 4.71 21.65
N GLN A 571 5.23 5.03 21.19
CA GLN A 571 6.49 4.54 21.77
C GLN A 571 6.57 4.82 23.27
N GLY A 572 6.94 3.83 24.08
CA GLY A 572 7.06 3.92 25.53
C GLY A 572 5.76 3.69 26.30
N THR A 573 4.63 3.39 25.61
CA THR A 573 3.36 3.13 26.29
C THR A 573 3.16 1.69 26.71
N PHE A 574 3.85 0.76 26.06
CA PHE A 574 3.78 -0.67 26.35
C PHE A 574 5.12 -1.15 26.90
N THR A 575 5.22 -1.26 28.22
CA THR A 575 6.44 -1.64 28.94
C THR A 575 6.53 -3.13 29.28
N GLU A 576 5.80 -3.99 28.60
CA GLU A 576 6.05 -5.41 28.73
C GLU A 576 7.39 -5.72 28.05
N VAL A 577 8.45 -5.81 28.86
CA VAL A 577 9.69 -6.45 28.45
C VAL A 577 9.31 -7.84 27.95
N PRO A 578 9.72 -8.27 26.73
CA PRO A 578 9.45 -9.62 26.27
C PRO A 578 9.89 -10.58 27.35
N GLU A 579 8.98 -11.32 27.95
CA GLU A 579 9.37 -12.43 28.80
C GLU A 579 10.13 -13.36 27.85
N ALA A 580 11.46 -13.38 28.00
CA ALA A 580 12.32 -14.20 27.14
C ALA A 580 11.69 -15.58 27.10
N ALA A 581 11.33 -16.03 25.90
CA ALA A 581 10.62 -17.28 25.70
C ALA A 581 11.27 -18.33 26.60
N THR A 582 10.53 -18.88 27.55
CA THR A 582 11.04 -19.79 28.58
C THR A 582 11.30 -21.18 28.01
N GLU A 583 11.83 -21.27 26.81
CA GLU A 583 12.58 -22.46 26.41
C GLU A 583 13.98 -22.37 27.02
N THR A 584 14.04 -22.73 28.29
CA THR A 584 15.28 -22.81 29.01
C THR A 584 16.08 -23.99 28.51
N PHE A 585 17.29 -23.75 28.02
CA PHE A 585 18.24 -24.82 27.88
C PHE A 585 18.76 -25.23 29.27
N GLY A 586 19.08 -26.49 29.45
CA GLY A 586 19.70 -26.95 30.69
C GLY A 586 21.11 -26.39 30.79
N LEU A 587 21.47 -25.77 31.95
CA LEU A 587 22.79 -25.24 32.23
C LEU A 587 23.32 -25.85 33.53
N TYR A 588 24.48 -26.49 33.46
CA TYR A 588 25.14 -27.07 34.64
C TYR A 588 26.67 -27.11 34.45
N PRO A 589 27.45 -27.15 35.55
CA PRO A 589 27.01 -26.96 36.93
C PRO A 589 26.60 -25.51 37.19
N ASN A 590 25.71 -25.31 38.15
CA ASN A 590 25.35 -23.97 38.63
C ASN A 590 25.23 -24.07 40.17
N PRO A 591 26.14 -23.44 40.93
CA PRO A 591 27.26 -22.58 40.53
C PRO A 591 28.38 -23.31 39.78
N ALA A 592 29.01 -22.59 38.86
CA ALA A 592 30.11 -23.03 38.02
C ALA A 592 31.45 -22.46 38.49
N HIS A 593 32.58 -23.10 38.11
CA HIS A 593 33.92 -22.60 38.35
C HIS A 593 34.60 -22.17 37.03
N ASP A 594 34.95 -23.12 36.20
CA ASP A 594 35.75 -22.92 34.99
C ASP A 594 35.04 -23.35 33.71
N ARG A 595 33.88 -23.99 33.84
CA ARG A 595 33.10 -24.51 32.71
C ARG A 595 31.61 -24.59 33.02
N ILE A 596 30.80 -24.33 31.99
CA ILE A 596 29.35 -24.64 31.95
C ILE A 596 29.06 -25.57 30.77
N THR A 597 28.06 -26.42 30.93
CA THR A 597 27.54 -27.28 29.87
C THR A 597 26.08 -26.88 29.61
N LEU A 598 25.73 -26.71 28.35
CA LEU A 598 24.40 -26.37 27.91
C LEU A 598 23.78 -27.59 27.22
N THR A 599 22.53 -27.94 27.58
CA THR A 599 21.75 -29.02 26.95
C THR A 599 20.50 -28.46 26.29
N GLY A 600 20.12 -29.02 25.16
CA GLY A 600 18.99 -28.49 24.37
C GLY A 600 19.39 -27.36 23.41
N THR A 601 20.70 -27.19 23.16
CA THR A 601 21.27 -26.28 22.17
C THR A 601 22.13 -27.04 21.18
N ALA A 602 22.44 -26.46 20.02
CA ALA A 602 23.42 -27.03 19.11
C ALA A 602 24.78 -27.19 19.79
N PRO A 603 25.52 -28.32 19.65
CA PRO A 603 26.74 -28.62 20.41
C PRO A 603 27.91 -27.67 20.11
N ASN A 604 27.81 -26.83 19.10
CA ASN A 604 28.78 -25.82 18.68
C ASN A 604 28.16 -24.40 18.62
N ALA A 605 27.00 -24.17 19.24
CA ALA A 605 26.31 -22.88 19.24
C ALA A 605 27.21 -21.75 19.77
N GLN A 606 26.99 -20.55 19.30
CA GLN A 606 27.60 -19.34 19.85
C GLN A 606 26.89 -18.96 21.14
N VAL A 607 27.67 -18.59 22.17
CA VAL A 607 27.16 -18.21 23.49
C VAL A 607 27.72 -16.85 23.85
N GLU A 608 26.84 -15.96 24.24
CA GLU A 608 27.17 -14.69 24.85
C GLU A 608 26.92 -14.76 26.35
N VAL A 609 27.80 -14.18 27.14
CA VAL A 609 27.65 -14.10 28.58
C VAL A 609 27.54 -12.63 28.98
N LEU A 610 26.44 -12.32 29.63
CA LEU A 610 26.11 -11.00 30.14
C LEU A 610 26.30 -10.98 31.67
N ASP A 611 26.75 -9.87 32.23
CA ASP A 611 26.78 -9.65 33.67
C ASP A 611 25.40 -9.30 34.25
N ALA A 612 25.33 -9.07 35.55
CA ALA A 612 24.08 -8.73 36.23
C ALA A 612 23.44 -7.39 35.79
N THR A 613 24.20 -6.54 35.08
CA THR A 613 23.73 -5.26 34.53
C THR A 613 23.26 -5.37 33.08
N GLY A 614 23.38 -6.59 32.48
CA GLY A 614 23.05 -6.82 31.06
C GLY A 614 24.20 -6.52 30.09
N LYS A 615 25.39 -6.14 30.58
CA LYS A 615 26.55 -5.85 29.75
C LYS A 615 27.18 -7.14 29.25
N LEU A 616 27.50 -7.24 27.97
CA LEU A 616 28.24 -8.35 27.38
C LEU A 616 29.66 -8.37 27.94
N VAL A 617 30.03 -9.48 28.58
CA VAL A 617 31.34 -9.65 29.21
C VAL A 617 32.18 -10.78 28.60
N PHE A 618 31.55 -11.69 27.86
CA PHE A 618 32.25 -12.80 27.21
C PHE A 618 31.44 -13.35 26.05
N THR A 619 32.13 -13.74 24.97
CA THR A 619 31.55 -14.44 23.82
C THR A 619 32.40 -15.67 23.52
N GLY A 620 31.77 -16.83 23.30
CA GLY A 620 32.47 -18.07 22.96
C GLY A 620 31.57 -19.06 22.25
N ARG A 621 32.16 -20.06 21.59
CA ARG A 621 31.43 -21.20 21.02
C ARG A 621 31.49 -22.41 21.92
N LEU A 622 30.40 -23.15 21.96
CA LEU A 622 30.36 -24.44 22.61
C LEU A 622 31.31 -25.42 21.91
N VAL A 623 32.02 -26.20 22.72
CA VAL A 623 32.80 -27.35 22.24
C VAL A 623 32.17 -28.60 22.86
N ASN A 624 31.50 -29.40 22.03
CA ASN A 624 30.71 -30.55 22.49
C ASN A 624 29.70 -30.19 23.59
N GLY A 625 28.98 -29.09 23.44
CA GLY A 625 27.97 -28.60 24.38
C GLY A 625 28.53 -27.89 25.61
N SER A 626 29.83 -27.65 25.71
CA SER A 626 30.46 -27.02 26.88
C SER A 626 31.19 -25.74 26.53
N LEU A 627 31.13 -24.74 27.42
CA LEU A 627 31.82 -23.45 27.33
C LEU A 627 32.78 -23.28 28.48
N SER A 628 34.03 -22.88 28.19
CA SER A 628 35.00 -22.48 29.23
C SER A 628 34.71 -21.06 29.69
N ILE A 629 34.61 -20.87 31.01
CA ILE A 629 34.26 -19.58 31.64
C ILE A 629 35.30 -19.17 32.71
N GLY A 630 36.47 -19.85 32.76
CA GLY A 630 37.49 -19.59 33.75
C GLY A 630 38.10 -18.18 33.73
N ALA A 631 37.77 -17.37 32.75
CA ALA A 631 38.15 -15.95 32.68
C ALA A 631 37.13 -15.01 33.36
N LEU A 632 35.96 -15.52 33.80
CA LEU A 632 34.94 -14.73 34.47
C LEU A 632 35.24 -14.66 35.99
N GLU A 633 35.01 -13.50 36.55
CA GLU A 633 35.08 -13.30 38.00
C GLU A 633 33.89 -13.94 38.72
N ALA A 634 33.99 -14.15 40.03
CA ALA A 634 32.87 -14.66 40.82
C ALA A 634 31.68 -13.67 40.77
N GLY A 635 30.50 -14.17 40.40
CA GLY A 635 29.34 -13.32 40.21
C GLY A 635 28.16 -14.00 39.52
N ALA A 636 27.07 -13.25 39.34
CA ALA A 636 25.86 -13.68 38.63
C ALA A 636 25.96 -13.30 37.15
N TYR A 637 25.63 -14.24 36.27
CA TYR A 637 25.70 -14.07 34.82
C TYR A 637 24.48 -14.66 34.14
N VAL A 638 24.29 -14.24 32.91
CA VAL A 638 23.28 -14.78 31.96
C VAL A 638 24.04 -15.34 30.76
N ALA A 639 23.87 -16.61 30.44
CA ALA A 639 24.28 -17.18 29.15
C ALA A 639 23.16 -17.02 28.15
N ARG A 640 23.44 -16.41 27.02
CA ARG A 640 22.52 -16.25 25.89
C ARG A 640 23.02 -17.05 24.70
N VAL A 641 22.15 -17.84 24.10
CA VAL A 641 22.42 -18.62 22.88
C VAL A 641 21.37 -18.24 21.84
N THR A 642 21.83 -17.89 20.65
CA THR A 642 20.94 -17.71 19.50
C THR A 642 21.07 -18.93 18.59
N ASP A 643 20.01 -19.67 18.39
CA ASP A 643 19.97 -20.88 17.57
C ASP A 643 18.71 -20.80 16.67
N ALA A 644 18.90 -20.85 15.33
CA ALA A 644 17.86 -20.71 14.34
C ALA A 644 16.99 -19.44 14.52
N GLY A 645 17.62 -18.30 14.85
CA GLY A 645 16.91 -17.03 15.06
C GLY A 645 16.20 -16.89 16.43
N ILE A 646 16.17 -17.94 17.25
CA ILE A 646 15.56 -17.91 18.59
C ILE A 646 16.64 -17.67 19.64
N ALA A 647 16.56 -16.54 20.34
CA ALA A 647 17.42 -16.24 21.48
C ALA A 647 16.89 -16.94 22.75
N ARG A 648 17.72 -17.77 23.37
CA ARG A 648 17.44 -18.46 24.63
C ARG A 648 18.43 -18.00 25.69
N ALA A 649 18.00 -17.89 26.94
CA ALA A 649 18.88 -17.45 28.01
C ALA A 649 18.74 -18.29 29.28
N ALA A 650 19.83 -18.47 30.00
CA ALA A 650 19.85 -19.14 31.31
C ALA A 650 20.77 -18.42 32.28
N ARG A 651 20.33 -18.25 33.52
CA ARG A 651 21.13 -17.63 34.59
C ARG A 651 22.05 -18.64 35.25
N PHE A 652 23.26 -18.22 35.57
CA PHE A 652 24.21 -19.04 36.33
C PHE A 652 25.10 -18.19 37.25
N MET A 653 25.70 -18.84 38.23
CA MET A 653 26.65 -18.24 39.18
C MET A 653 28.04 -18.78 38.92
N VAL A 654 29.06 -17.92 38.95
CA VAL A 654 30.48 -18.28 38.97
C VAL A 654 30.97 -18.11 40.39
N LYS A 655 31.69 -19.15 40.90
CA LYS A 655 32.32 -19.15 42.23
C LYS A 655 33.82 -18.95 42.15
#